data_6aa31fe88eae6df2baa9e488d3d7926e
#
_entry.id   6aa31fe88eae6df2baa9e488d3d7926e
#
_cell.length_a   1.000
_cell.length_b   1.000
_cell.length_c   1.000
_cell.angle_alpha   90.00
_cell.angle_beta   90.00
_cell.angle_gamma   90.00
#
_symmetry.space_group_name_H-M   'P 1'
#
loop_
_entity.id
_entity.type
_entity.pdbx_description
1 polymer ?
#
loop_
_entity_poly.entity_id
_entity_poly.type
_entity_poly.pdbx_seq_one_letter_code
_entity_poly.pdbx_strand_id
1 'polypeptide(L)'
;MYDQTLLAPLSFSEGGSDGMTRPFLLSLLLVTLVLAPSASADDGAVYFKEKVFPILEERCFSCHGGKEKLKGNFRVTSREGLVVGGDYGSGIDAESPEKSLLLEMVSYKNEDYQMPPKEKLSDDDIDVLTEWMKMGAPYDPELEIKGDESERRGFSITDDQRNWWAYQPVVKPSVPKVDSELAAFIDETKPNPIDAFLLHDLSEAGLTPNGPTDAKGLLRRVYYDLIGLPPTPEEASKFATHFASEPDHALDAVVDELLARPQYGEKWARHWLDLVRYAESNGFERDNSKPQIWRYRDYVISAFNEDKPYNQFVIEQLAGDEIANPTMASVTATGFHRLMQWDDEPADRKQHVYDVLADNVLVTSETFLGMTLGCARCHDHKADPISQKDYYSFMSFFHGVTPYETPGTIRPWAEPAELAAFEDRRKDRVAAKRKEIEALEGDMIDYLKEVGKFRKDKAAPSVRTYVDDARGTPATWSFVTSAPAPGWKEVGSKAFKNWTKAQGGFGTEGTPNSFVTTEWKEPKIWMRTNFGSKEIPESLVLEIFHDEDVEVYLNGVEIFKASGHNADYQFVELGQSALDAFQTGNNVLAIHCKQTKGGQFIDAALRTGPQMPGTLPVALNRGGKRLEGELSKHFGREIVKEWREAKNKLNSIQREMPGTPLNVVKESGSQPLPLQVHLRGSAHAPGDEVEPAFPSVLGGGDSPVPASYEPVKHEVGPATSGRRLALAKWIASPENPLTSRVIMNRLWQHHFGRGIVPSTNDFGQLGEDPTHPELLDFLSATLVEKGWSLKEMHRLIISSRAYRRSSTPDSQNLLEDPQNTLFWRYDMRRLTAEEIRDSLLALSGNLNPEQGGPWVYPELPPEVLATASRPGKGWPISQDMMDRNRRSIYIHVKRSLRFQMLADFDQADTDTPCAVRFATTVPTQALAMLNSKLVNDQAVVFAEMLRADGEDDLRSRIHRGLALVTQRKPEEAEVEHCVELVERLQSERGLTEEQAMERFALVAMNLNEFMYLD
;
A
#
# COMPACT_ATOMS: atom_id res chain seq x y z
N MET A 1 12.38 3.28 30.09
CA MET A 1 12.47 2.86 31.47
C MET A 1 12.63 4.08 32.36
N TYR A 2 11.58 4.68 32.77
CA TYR A 2 11.57 5.52 33.97
C TYR A 2 10.18 5.44 34.59
N ASP A 3 10.24 5.10 35.84
CA ASP A 3 9.16 4.85 36.80
C ASP A 3 8.53 6.19 37.16
N GLN A 4 7.23 6.37 36.93
CA GLN A 4 6.45 7.44 37.54
C GLN A 4 5.40 6.83 38.45
N THR A 5 5.77 6.68 39.71
CA THR A 5 4.83 6.41 40.78
C THR A 5 4.61 7.67 41.60
N LEU A 6 3.32 8.03 41.70
CA LEU A 6 2.66 8.70 42.82
C LEU A 6 2.80 10.23 42.98
N LEU A 7 1.73 10.88 42.62
CA LEU A 7 1.15 11.97 43.43
C LEU A 7 -0.38 11.91 43.37
N ALA A 8 -0.98 11.43 44.45
CA ALA A 8 -2.40 11.59 44.68
C ALA A 8 -2.64 12.88 45.53
N PRO A 9 -3.72 13.62 45.30
CA PRO A 9 -4.00 14.84 46.04
C PRO A 9 -4.55 14.58 47.45
N LEU A 10 -3.98 15.27 48.40
CA LEU A 10 -4.49 15.34 49.79
C LEU A 10 -5.70 16.29 49.84
N SER A 11 -6.83 15.76 50.25
CA SER A 11 -7.99 16.54 50.71
C SER A 11 -7.83 16.89 52.17
N PHE A 12 -7.95 18.16 52.50
CA PHE A 12 -8.10 18.64 53.86
C PHE A 12 -9.48 18.33 54.45
N SER A 13 -9.52 17.82 55.70
CA SER A 13 -10.64 18.02 56.60
C SER A 13 -10.09 18.31 57.99
N GLU A 14 -10.60 19.38 58.54
CA GLU A 14 -10.30 19.91 59.87
C GLU A 14 -10.89 19.02 60.99
N GLY A 15 -10.24 19.05 62.16
CA GLY A 15 -10.91 18.68 63.37
C GLY A 15 -10.03 18.19 64.54
N GLY A 16 -9.68 18.98 65.48
CA GLY A 16 -9.77 18.67 66.89
C GLY A 16 -8.50 18.32 67.72
N SER A 17 -7.87 19.27 68.33
CA SER A 17 -7.41 19.44 69.73
C SER A 17 -6.72 18.30 70.52
N ASP A 18 -5.72 18.74 71.21
CA ASP A 18 -5.23 18.38 72.54
C ASP A 18 -4.01 17.48 72.72
N GLY A 19 -2.96 18.08 73.20
CA GLY A 19 -2.39 17.68 74.46
C GLY A 19 -0.95 17.13 74.53
N MET A 20 -0.03 17.96 75.03
CA MET A 20 1.07 17.60 75.92
C MET A 20 2.44 17.07 75.48
N THR A 21 3.39 17.96 75.52
CA THR A 21 4.70 17.93 76.24
C THR A 21 5.81 16.90 75.89
N ARG A 22 6.90 17.43 75.37
CA ARG A 22 8.36 17.40 75.77
C ARG A 22 9.03 16.11 76.24
N PRO A 23 10.40 16.03 76.23
CA PRO A 23 11.48 16.55 75.37
C PRO A 23 12.70 15.56 75.20
N PHE A 24 13.75 16.02 74.44
CA PHE A 24 15.19 15.70 74.54
C PHE A 24 15.74 14.37 73.98
N LEU A 25 16.60 14.43 72.94
CA LEU A 25 18.08 14.40 73.07
C LEU A 25 18.78 14.60 71.71
N LEU A 26 19.77 15.49 71.77
CA LEU A 26 20.77 15.83 70.77
C LEU A 26 21.67 14.66 70.51
N SER A 27 21.97 14.39 69.21
CA SER A 27 23.21 13.75 68.79
C SER A 27 23.70 14.38 67.49
N LEU A 28 24.76 15.16 67.66
CA LEU A 28 25.54 15.84 66.66
C LEU A 28 26.34 14.80 65.86
N LEU A 29 26.06 14.65 64.52
CA LEU A 29 26.98 14.01 63.62
C LEU A 29 27.34 15.03 62.54
N LEU A 30 28.59 15.50 62.62
CA LEU A 30 29.26 16.37 61.67
C LEU A 30 29.45 15.55 60.35
N VAL A 31 28.64 15.85 59.35
CA VAL A 31 28.97 15.45 57.97
C VAL A 31 29.59 16.69 57.29
N THR A 32 30.87 16.60 57.04
CA THR A 32 31.62 17.57 56.24
C THR A 32 31.09 17.49 54.79
N LEU A 33 30.22 18.45 54.43
CA LEU A 33 29.83 18.72 53.06
C LEU A 33 31.02 19.42 52.39
N VAL A 34 31.67 18.74 51.49
CA VAL A 34 32.62 19.38 50.55
C VAL A 34 31.79 20.25 49.61
N LEU A 35 31.72 21.53 49.88
CA LEU A 35 31.20 22.53 48.95
C LEU A 35 32.19 22.65 47.80
N ALA A 36 31.83 22.10 46.64
CA ALA A 36 32.40 22.53 45.36
C ALA A 36 31.98 24.00 45.17
N PRO A 37 32.87 24.91 44.75
CA PRO A 37 32.49 26.28 44.51
C PRO A 37 31.48 26.33 43.39
N SER A 38 30.21 26.68 43.68
CA SER A 38 29.27 27.15 42.67
C SER A 38 29.87 28.47 42.13
N ALA A 39 30.25 28.45 40.82
CA ALA A 39 30.56 29.68 40.10
C ALA A 39 29.42 30.67 40.30
N SER A 40 29.71 31.93 40.61
CA SER A 40 28.66 32.93 40.74
C SER A 40 28.00 33.16 39.40
N ALA A 41 26.71 33.53 39.35
CA ALA A 41 26.00 33.82 38.10
C ALA A 41 26.74 34.89 37.25
N ASP A 42 27.56 35.70 37.87
CA ASP A 42 28.40 36.72 37.24
C ASP A 42 29.59 36.12 36.46
N ASP A 43 30.20 35.02 36.95
CA ASP A 43 31.32 34.35 36.29
C ASP A 43 30.87 33.63 35.01
N GLY A 44 29.63 33.11 34.97
CA GLY A 44 29.03 32.43 33.83
C GLY A 44 28.69 33.38 32.67
N ALA A 45 28.19 34.57 32.97
CA ALA A 45 27.90 35.61 31.97
C ALA A 45 29.20 36.16 31.35
N VAL A 46 30.24 36.33 32.15
CA VAL A 46 31.59 36.74 31.67
C VAL A 46 32.17 35.65 30.75
N TYR A 47 32.09 34.39 31.14
CA TYR A 47 32.55 33.26 30.30
C TYR A 47 31.81 33.20 28.96
N PHE A 48 30.51 33.41 28.97
CA PHE A 48 29.72 33.50 27.76
C PHE A 48 30.20 34.62 26.84
N LYS A 49 30.33 35.84 27.40
CA LYS A 49 30.70 37.02 26.62
C LYS A 49 32.09 36.91 25.99
N GLU A 50 33.08 36.42 26.75
CA GLU A 50 34.47 36.41 26.32
C GLU A 50 34.84 35.16 25.47
N LYS A 51 34.21 34.02 25.70
CA LYS A 51 34.61 32.75 25.10
C LYS A 51 33.57 32.20 24.16
N VAL A 52 32.27 32.17 24.53
CA VAL A 52 31.22 31.46 23.80
C VAL A 52 30.60 32.33 22.72
N PHE A 53 30.27 33.58 23.04
CA PHE A 53 29.61 34.51 22.12
C PHE A 53 30.35 34.67 20.79
N PRO A 54 31.68 34.84 20.75
CA PRO A 54 32.40 34.94 19.47
C PRO A 54 32.25 33.69 18.58
N ILE A 55 32.24 32.50 19.19
CA ILE A 55 32.04 31.23 18.45
C ILE A 55 30.60 31.17 17.87
N LEU A 56 29.61 31.49 18.69
CA LEU A 56 28.22 31.48 18.25
C LEU A 56 27.95 32.51 17.15
N GLU A 57 28.48 33.72 17.30
CA GLU A 57 28.32 34.83 16.36
C GLU A 57 28.94 34.48 14.99
N GLU A 58 30.18 34.00 14.98
CA GLU A 58 30.91 33.69 13.75
C GLU A 58 30.39 32.44 13.06
N ARG A 59 30.05 31.36 13.80
CA ARG A 59 29.82 30.03 13.25
C ARG A 59 28.36 29.62 13.24
N CYS A 60 27.48 30.24 14.06
CA CYS A 60 26.09 29.75 14.23
C CYS A 60 25.04 30.80 13.85
N PHE A 61 25.25 32.11 14.13
CA PHE A 61 24.21 33.12 13.98
C PHE A 61 23.76 33.36 12.53
N SER A 62 24.60 33.06 11.54
CA SER A 62 24.20 33.17 10.14
C SER A 62 22.98 32.29 9.78
N CYS A 63 22.79 31.19 10.51
CA CYS A 63 21.70 30.23 10.28
C CYS A 63 20.71 30.18 11.47
N HIS A 64 21.16 30.46 12.68
CA HIS A 64 20.42 30.26 13.94
C HIS A 64 20.30 31.54 14.76
N GLY A 65 20.62 32.71 14.17
CA GLY A 65 20.61 34.03 14.84
C GLY A 65 19.31 34.85 14.68
N GLY A 66 18.38 34.44 13.86
CA GLY A 66 17.06 35.09 13.75
C GLY A 66 16.98 36.38 12.93
N LYS A 67 17.99 36.70 12.07
CA LYS A 67 17.94 37.85 11.13
C LYS A 67 17.16 37.54 9.86
N GLU A 68 17.03 36.27 9.56
CA GLU A 68 16.19 35.66 8.49
C GLU A 68 15.50 34.45 9.09
N LYS A 69 14.81 33.65 8.26
CA LYS A 69 14.16 32.42 8.71
C LYS A 69 15.19 31.50 9.40
N LEU A 70 14.91 31.15 10.68
CA LEU A 70 15.73 30.22 11.45
C LEU A 70 15.81 28.86 10.76
N LYS A 71 17.03 28.38 10.51
CA LYS A 71 17.22 27.02 9.96
C LYS A 71 17.02 25.99 11.06
N GLY A 72 16.23 24.94 10.74
CA GLY A 72 15.89 23.88 11.69
C GLY A 72 15.09 24.37 12.90
N ASN A 73 14.42 25.54 12.80
CA ASN A 73 13.65 26.18 13.86
C ASN A 73 14.43 26.33 15.17
N PHE A 74 15.77 26.29 15.11
CA PHE A 74 16.66 26.26 16.25
C PHE A 74 17.33 27.62 16.45
N ARG A 75 17.17 28.19 17.66
CA ARG A 75 17.75 29.48 18.04
C ARG A 75 18.86 29.28 19.04
N VAL A 76 20.05 29.81 18.74
CA VAL A 76 21.21 29.78 19.65
C VAL A 76 21.54 31.17 20.27
N THR A 77 20.69 32.17 20.08
CA THR A 77 20.92 33.53 20.60
C THR A 77 20.35 33.75 21.99
N SER A 78 19.62 32.76 22.54
CA SER A 78 19.08 32.80 23.89
C SER A 78 19.10 31.43 24.56
N ARG A 79 19.22 31.45 25.89
CA ARG A 79 19.14 30.23 26.70
C ARG A 79 17.81 29.52 26.51
N GLU A 80 16.75 30.29 26.45
CA GLU A 80 15.40 29.79 26.18
C GLU A 80 15.33 29.09 24.82
N GLY A 81 15.93 29.65 23.77
CA GLY A 81 16.01 29.04 22.45
C GLY A 81 16.77 27.71 22.45
N LEU A 82 17.82 27.57 23.27
CA LEU A 82 18.51 26.29 23.45
C LEU A 82 17.65 25.24 24.16
N VAL A 83 16.90 25.63 25.19
CA VAL A 83 16.04 24.73 25.97
C VAL A 83 14.83 24.27 25.16
N VAL A 84 14.19 25.22 24.47
CA VAL A 84 13.07 24.91 23.54
C VAL A 84 13.56 24.03 22.40
N GLY A 85 14.78 24.28 21.90
CA GLY A 85 15.38 23.51 20.85
C GLY A 85 14.80 23.83 19.46
N GLY A 86 15.00 22.92 18.52
CA GLY A 86 14.54 23.02 17.15
C GLY A 86 13.96 21.70 16.67
N ASP A 87 13.95 21.47 15.36
CA ASP A 87 13.39 20.28 14.70
C ASP A 87 13.96 18.94 15.24
N TYR A 88 15.11 18.98 15.93
CA TYR A 88 15.76 17.79 16.53
C TYR A 88 15.60 17.69 18.05
N GLY A 89 14.86 18.60 18.65
CA GLY A 89 14.67 18.66 20.09
C GLY A 89 15.54 19.71 20.80
N SER A 90 15.59 19.67 22.16
CA SER A 90 16.35 20.59 22.97
C SER A 90 17.84 20.55 22.64
N GLY A 91 18.44 21.72 22.47
CA GLY A 91 19.89 21.84 22.25
C GLY A 91 20.72 21.54 23.48
N ILE A 92 20.11 21.55 24.70
CA ILE A 92 20.75 21.30 25.99
C ILE A 92 20.06 20.16 26.73
N ASP A 93 20.85 19.24 27.28
CA ASP A 93 20.41 18.24 28.24
C ASP A 93 20.74 18.74 29.65
N ALA A 94 19.69 19.07 30.42
CA ALA A 94 19.85 19.62 31.76
C ALA A 94 20.36 18.60 32.80
N GLU A 95 20.15 17.29 32.56
CA GLU A 95 20.58 16.21 33.46
C GLU A 95 22.00 15.72 33.11
N SER A 96 22.37 15.78 31.85
CA SER A 96 23.69 15.35 31.33
C SER A 96 24.22 16.36 30.30
N PRO A 97 24.69 17.55 30.75
CA PRO A 97 25.09 18.64 29.84
C PRO A 97 26.11 18.23 28.76
N GLU A 98 27.00 17.29 29.06
CA GLU A 98 27.98 16.75 28.15
C GLU A 98 27.38 15.87 27.02
N LYS A 99 26.10 15.51 27.15
CA LYS A 99 25.32 14.76 26.12
C LYS A 99 24.37 15.66 25.36
N SER A 100 24.44 16.97 25.57
CA SER A 100 23.60 17.95 24.87
C SER A 100 23.67 17.78 23.37
N LEU A 101 22.51 17.83 22.69
CA LEU A 101 22.41 17.68 21.25
C LEU A 101 23.29 18.65 20.48
N LEU A 102 23.41 19.90 20.96
CA LEU A 102 24.31 20.87 20.36
C LEU A 102 25.76 20.35 20.32
N LEU A 103 26.26 19.74 21.40
CA LEU A 103 27.63 19.21 21.48
C LEU A 103 27.80 17.97 20.57
N GLU A 104 26.80 17.13 20.47
CA GLU A 104 26.81 15.99 19.54
C GLU A 104 26.95 16.46 18.10
N MET A 105 26.17 17.46 17.70
CA MET A 105 26.17 18.03 16.35
C MET A 105 27.50 18.71 15.99
N VAL A 106 28.06 19.55 16.89
CA VAL A 106 29.29 20.29 16.59
C VAL A 106 30.55 19.42 16.67
N SER A 107 30.49 18.29 17.38
CA SER A 107 31.59 17.33 17.46
C SER A 107 31.62 16.32 16.30
N TYR A 108 30.64 16.35 15.41
CA TYR A 108 30.50 15.42 14.27
C TYR A 108 30.50 13.95 14.66
N LYS A 109 29.95 13.62 15.85
CA LYS A 109 29.83 12.24 16.33
C LYS A 109 28.78 11.43 15.60
N ASN A 110 27.84 12.11 14.98
CA ASN A 110 26.77 11.52 14.19
C ASN A 110 26.87 12.06 12.76
N GLU A 111 26.88 11.16 11.76
CA GLU A 111 27.01 11.55 10.34
C GLU A 111 25.75 12.26 9.82
N ASP A 112 24.58 12.00 10.43
CA ASP A 112 23.30 12.59 10.04
C ASP A 112 23.09 14.02 10.56
N TYR A 113 23.88 14.48 11.56
CA TYR A 113 23.67 15.74 12.29
C TYR A 113 24.95 16.54 12.47
N GLN A 114 25.58 16.94 11.38
CA GLN A 114 26.84 17.67 11.41
C GLN A 114 26.63 19.19 11.31
N MET A 115 27.01 19.95 12.36
CA MET A 115 26.94 21.41 12.41
C MET A 115 28.26 22.03 12.83
N PRO A 116 28.74 23.12 12.17
CA PRO A 116 28.22 23.68 10.91
C PRO A 116 28.41 22.71 9.72
N PRO A 117 27.53 22.77 8.67
CA PRO A 117 27.51 21.72 7.63
C PRO A 117 28.71 21.74 6.67
N LYS A 118 29.57 22.77 6.71
CA LYS A 118 30.70 22.91 5.78
C LYS A 118 32.04 22.54 6.40
N GLU A 119 32.24 22.80 7.71
CA GLU A 119 33.50 22.60 8.40
C GLU A 119 33.26 22.39 9.89
N LYS A 120 33.85 21.35 10.46
CA LYS A 120 33.82 21.08 11.92
C LYS A 120 34.43 22.21 12.71
N LEU A 121 33.90 22.49 13.90
CA LEU A 121 34.55 23.41 14.86
C LEU A 121 35.90 22.84 15.30
N SER A 122 36.83 23.75 15.71
CA SER A 122 38.07 23.32 16.34
C SER A 122 37.78 22.57 17.64
N ASP A 123 38.67 21.66 18.04
CA ASP A 123 38.51 20.95 19.30
C ASP A 123 38.53 21.91 20.50
N ASP A 124 39.29 23.01 20.42
CA ASP A 124 39.29 24.08 21.43
C ASP A 124 37.90 24.77 21.54
N ASP A 125 37.24 25.06 20.42
CA ASP A 125 35.87 25.64 20.40
C ASP A 125 34.85 24.69 21.01
N ILE A 126 34.97 23.39 20.69
CA ILE A 126 34.09 22.34 21.23
C ILE A 126 34.28 22.24 22.75
N ASP A 127 35.51 22.33 23.24
CA ASP A 127 35.82 22.32 24.67
C ASP A 127 35.23 23.54 25.38
N VAL A 128 35.32 24.74 24.78
CA VAL A 128 34.67 25.97 25.29
C VAL A 128 33.14 25.79 25.38
N LEU A 129 32.50 25.27 24.33
CA LEU A 129 31.06 25.00 24.34
C LEU A 129 30.67 23.92 25.36
N THR A 130 31.52 22.92 25.55
CA THR A 130 31.29 21.85 26.54
C THR A 130 31.33 22.37 27.95
N GLU A 131 32.31 23.21 28.28
CA GLU A 131 32.37 23.82 29.60
C GLU A 131 31.21 24.79 29.84
N TRP A 132 30.82 25.58 28.84
CA TRP A 132 29.63 26.42 28.91
C TRP A 132 28.34 25.62 29.19
N MET A 133 28.14 24.49 28.51
CA MET A 133 26.99 23.60 28.75
C MET A 133 27.00 23.05 30.18
N LYS A 134 28.17 22.65 30.71
CA LYS A 134 28.29 22.19 32.11
C LYS A 134 27.95 23.26 33.13
N MET A 135 28.16 24.55 32.79
CA MET A 135 27.71 25.68 33.61
C MET A 135 26.22 25.94 33.53
N GLY A 136 25.45 25.16 32.74
CA GLY A 136 24.00 25.33 32.51
C GLY A 136 23.67 26.30 31.38
N ALA A 137 24.63 26.56 30.49
CA ALA A 137 24.51 27.45 29.33
C ALA A 137 24.06 28.88 29.75
N PRO A 138 24.79 29.57 30.65
CA PRO A 138 24.46 30.95 31.01
C PRO A 138 24.73 31.91 29.86
N TYR A 139 23.81 32.88 29.66
CA TYR A 139 23.99 33.98 28.69
C TYR A 139 24.30 35.29 29.43
N ASP A 140 25.05 36.18 28.76
CA ASP A 140 25.13 37.58 29.21
C ASP A 140 23.79 38.28 28.87
N PRO A 141 23.07 38.87 29.85
CA PRO A 141 21.78 39.52 29.62
C PRO A 141 21.80 40.65 28.57
N GLU A 142 22.96 41.28 28.35
CA GLU A 142 23.12 42.36 27.36
C GLU A 142 23.31 41.81 25.92
N LEU A 143 23.78 40.56 25.79
CA LEU A 143 24.07 39.91 24.53
C LEU A 143 23.01 38.84 24.15
N GLU A 144 22.13 38.49 25.09
CA GLU A 144 21.04 37.54 24.84
C GLU A 144 19.97 38.19 23.97
N ILE A 145 19.75 37.63 22.76
CA ILE A 145 18.71 38.08 21.86
C ILE A 145 17.54 37.09 21.97
N LYS A 146 16.53 37.50 22.71
CA LYS A 146 15.27 36.74 22.82
C LYS A 146 14.46 36.97 21.54
N GLY A 147 13.96 35.90 20.96
CA GLY A 147 13.09 35.98 19.81
C GLY A 147 11.73 36.58 20.14
N ASP A 148 11.04 37.15 19.16
CA ASP A 148 9.66 37.57 19.32
C ASP A 148 8.77 36.30 19.51
N GLU A 149 7.77 36.40 20.40
CA GLU A 149 6.79 35.31 20.59
C GLU A 149 6.04 34.94 19.29
N SER A 150 5.96 35.89 18.33
CA SER A 150 5.41 35.65 17.00
C SER A 150 6.26 34.71 16.12
N GLU A 151 7.60 34.61 16.39
CA GLU A 151 8.50 33.68 15.69
C GLU A 151 8.43 32.25 16.24
N ARG A 152 7.75 32.05 17.37
CA ARG A 152 7.53 30.75 18.05
C ARG A 152 6.24 30.08 17.65
N ARG A 153 5.51 30.62 16.67
CA ARG A 153 4.31 29.97 16.19
C ARG A 153 4.74 28.62 15.59
N GLY A 154 4.44 27.54 16.34
CA GLY A 154 4.36 26.23 15.75
C GLY A 154 3.53 26.29 14.45
N PHE A 155 3.47 25.25 13.70
CA PHE A 155 2.66 25.18 12.51
C PHE A 155 1.31 25.88 12.71
N SER A 156 1.02 26.88 11.88
CA SER A 156 -0.25 27.65 11.92
C SER A 156 -0.72 27.88 10.49
N ILE A 157 -1.99 27.67 10.28
CA ILE A 157 -2.65 27.87 9.00
C ILE A 157 -3.12 29.32 8.91
N THR A 158 -2.72 30.02 7.86
CA THR A 158 -3.16 31.41 7.61
C THR A 158 -4.61 31.44 7.10
N ASP A 159 -5.24 32.61 7.20
CA ASP A 159 -6.60 32.79 6.67
C ASP A 159 -6.64 32.57 5.14
N ASP A 160 -5.63 33.01 4.40
CA ASP A 160 -5.52 32.78 2.95
C ASP A 160 -5.43 31.30 2.64
N GLN A 161 -4.65 30.53 3.41
CA GLN A 161 -4.57 29.09 3.26
C GLN A 161 -5.89 28.37 3.59
N ARG A 162 -6.61 28.83 4.62
CA ARG A 162 -7.94 28.31 4.96
C ARG A 162 -8.97 28.60 3.88
N ASN A 163 -8.89 29.78 3.28
CA ASN A 163 -9.80 30.22 2.23
C ASN A 163 -9.42 29.73 0.83
N TRP A 164 -8.40 28.86 0.71
CA TRP A 164 -8.04 28.26 -0.57
C TRP A 164 -9.23 27.54 -1.20
N TRP A 165 -9.48 27.77 -2.47
CA TRP A 165 -10.67 27.30 -3.18
C TRP A 165 -10.99 25.81 -2.98
N ALA A 166 -9.97 24.96 -2.99
CA ALA A 166 -10.14 23.50 -2.90
C ALA A 166 -10.61 23.03 -1.52
N TYR A 167 -10.34 23.79 -0.46
CA TYR A 167 -10.73 23.45 0.91
C TYR A 167 -12.10 24.00 1.33
N GLN A 168 -12.74 24.80 0.44
CA GLN A 168 -14.06 25.34 0.69
C GLN A 168 -15.15 24.30 0.38
N PRO A 169 -16.26 24.30 1.12
CA PRO A 169 -17.39 23.42 0.82
C PRO A 169 -17.87 23.59 -0.63
N VAL A 170 -18.25 22.48 -1.25
CA VAL A 170 -18.85 22.51 -2.60
C VAL A 170 -20.25 23.15 -2.49
N VAL A 171 -20.44 24.28 -3.18
CA VAL A 171 -21.70 24.95 -3.25
C VAL A 171 -22.16 24.95 -4.72
N LYS A 172 -23.32 24.35 -5.00
CA LYS A 172 -23.85 24.31 -6.37
C LYS A 172 -24.21 25.74 -6.86
N PRO A 173 -23.47 26.27 -7.85
CA PRO A 173 -23.79 27.59 -8.38
C PRO A 173 -25.05 27.57 -9.26
N SER A 174 -25.65 28.73 -9.44
CA SER A 174 -26.74 28.89 -10.42
C SER A 174 -26.16 28.87 -11.83
N VAL A 175 -26.88 28.22 -12.75
CA VAL A 175 -26.50 28.23 -14.17
C VAL A 175 -26.50 29.67 -14.72
N PRO A 176 -25.37 30.16 -15.27
CA PRO A 176 -25.29 31.55 -15.77
C PRO A 176 -26.19 31.76 -16.98
N LYS A 177 -26.54 33.02 -17.20
CA LYS A 177 -27.25 33.39 -18.42
C LYS A 177 -26.25 33.63 -19.54
N VAL A 178 -26.54 33.08 -20.69
CA VAL A 178 -25.71 33.25 -21.88
C VAL A 178 -26.07 34.53 -22.58
N ASP A 179 -25.08 35.28 -23.03
CA ASP A 179 -25.25 36.51 -23.77
C ASP A 179 -25.95 36.28 -25.11
N SER A 180 -26.71 37.29 -25.57
CA SER A 180 -27.50 37.22 -26.82
C SER A 180 -26.65 36.91 -28.04
N GLU A 181 -25.36 37.28 -28.03
CA GLU A 181 -24.41 37.04 -29.15
C GLU A 181 -24.04 35.57 -29.29
N LEU A 182 -23.95 34.82 -28.17
CA LEU A 182 -23.65 33.40 -28.15
C LEU A 182 -24.90 32.52 -27.95
N ALA A 183 -26.10 33.10 -27.87
CA ALA A 183 -27.35 32.34 -27.66
C ALA A 183 -27.61 31.29 -28.75
N ALA A 184 -27.13 31.51 -29.96
CA ALA A 184 -27.24 30.53 -31.06
C ALA A 184 -26.48 29.22 -30.82
N PHE A 185 -25.54 29.21 -29.90
CA PHE A 185 -24.77 28.02 -29.53
C PHE A 185 -25.38 27.19 -28.37
N ILE A 186 -26.49 27.64 -27.80
CA ILE A 186 -27.31 26.87 -26.83
C ILE A 186 -28.44 26.17 -27.58
N ASP A 187 -28.75 24.95 -27.12
CA ASP A 187 -29.98 24.28 -27.54
C ASP A 187 -31.14 24.75 -26.66
N GLU A 188 -32.04 25.58 -27.19
CA GLU A 188 -33.23 26.04 -26.43
C GLU A 188 -34.19 24.88 -26.09
N THR A 189 -34.16 23.80 -26.85
CA THR A 189 -35.08 22.65 -26.66
C THR A 189 -34.58 21.67 -25.63
N LYS A 190 -33.24 21.56 -25.46
CA LYS A 190 -32.56 20.68 -24.51
C LYS A 190 -31.33 21.39 -23.94
N PRO A 191 -31.53 22.47 -23.11
CA PRO A 191 -30.39 23.21 -22.58
C PRO A 191 -29.51 22.34 -21.69
N ASN A 192 -28.19 22.33 -21.95
CA ASN A 192 -27.21 21.67 -21.14
C ASN A 192 -26.47 22.71 -20.27
N PRO A 193 -26.44 22.55 -18.94
CA PRO A 193 -25.78 23.51 -18.06
C PRO A 193 -24.30 23.74 -18.37
N ILE A 194 -23.58 22.70 -18.82
CA ILE A 194 -22.17 22.80 -19.18
C ILE A 194 -21.96 23.86 -20.24
N ASP A 195 -22.83 23.87 -21.26
CA ASP A 195 -22.72 24.85 -22.36
C ASP A 195 -22.92 26.29 -21.87
N ALA A 196 -23.81 26.50 -20.90
CA ALA A 196 -24.06 27.82 -20.35
C ALA A 196 -22.83 28.39 -19.60
N PHE A 197 -22.16 27.56 -18.78
CA PHE A 197 -20.92 27.97 -18.09
C PHE A 197 -19.80 28.29 -19.09
N LEU A 198 -19.53 27.39 -20.03
CA LEU A 198 -18.46 27.58 -21.02
C LEU A 198 -18.72 28.76 -21.96
N LEU A 199 -19.97 28.99 -22.35
CA LEU A 199 -20.33 30.14 -23.21
C LEU A 199 -20.26 31.48 -22.47
N HIS A 200 -20.53 31.46 -21.16
CA HIS A 200 -20.38 32.65 -20.32
C HIS A 200 -18.90 33.10 -20.29
N ASP A 201 -17.99 32.16 -20.00
CA ASP A 201 -16.55 32.45 -19.92
C ASP A 201 -15.96 32.83 -21.28
N LEU A 202 -16.41 32.18 -22.37
CA LEU A 202 -16.07 32.55 -23.73
C LEU A 202 -16.55 33.97 -24.11
N SER A 203 -17.76 34.35 -23.69
CA SER A 203 -18.29 35.69 -23.91
C SER A 203 -17.45 36.76 -23.19
N GLU A 204 -17.06 36.51 -21.95
CA GLU A 204 -16.17 37.41 -21.21
C GLU A 204 -14.79 37.57 -21.86
N ALA A 205 -14.28 36.48 -22.47
CA ALA A 205 -13.03 36.50 -23.22
C ALA A 205 -13.18 37.05 -24.66
N GLY A 206 -14.38 37.32 -25.15
CA GLY A 206 -14.64 37.78 -26.52
C GLY A 206 -14.39 36.72 -27.59
N LEU A 207 -14.46 35.43 -27.21
CA LEU A 207 -14.24 34.30 -28.08
C LEU A 207 -15.54 33.66 -28.55
N THR A 208 -15.50 33.06 -29.74
CA THR A 208 -16.63 32.32 -30.30
C THR A 208 -16.31 30.82 -30.37
N PRO A 209 -17.18 29.95 -29.86
CA PRO A 209 -16.93 28.51 -29.92
C PRO A 209 -17.02 27.99 -31.36
N ASN A 210 -16.28 26.91 -31.63
CA ASN A 210 -16.41 26.19 -32.89
C ASN A 210 -17.82 25.61 -33.07
N GLY A 211 -18.24 25.48 -34.33
CA GLY A 211 -19.41 24.68 -34.68
C GLY A 211 -19.23 23.20 -34.40
N PRO A 212 -20.30 22.41 -34.54
CA PRO A 212 -20.25 20.98 -34.27
C PRO A 212 -19.34 20.22 -35.28
N THR A 213 -18.74 19.13 -34.84
CA THR A 213 -18.10 18.15 -35.73
C THR A 213 -19.17 17.37 -36.52
N ASP A 214 -18.76 16.63 -37.52
CA ASP A 214 -19.67 15.77 -38.30
C ASP A 214 -20.09 14.52 -37.52
N ALA A 215 -21.10 13.83 -38.05
CA ALA A 215 -21.66 12.61 -37.42
C ALA A 215 -20.61 11.51 -37.20
N LYS A 216 -19.64 11.37 -38.13
CA LYS A 216 -18.60 10.38 -38.08
C LYS A 216 -17.58 10.68 -36.97
N GLY A 217 -17.06 11.91 -36.95
CA GLY A 217 -16.10 12.36 -35.93
C GLY A 217 -16.72 12.22 -34.55
N LEU A 218 -17.98 12.63 -34.38
CA LEU A 218 -18.70 12.50 -33.13
C LEU A 218 -18.88 11.02 -32.71
N LEU A 219 -19.32 10.15 -33.60
CA LEU A 219 -19.50 8.72 -33.29
C LEU A 219 -18.17 8.09 -32.87
N ARG A 220 -17.12 8.33 -33.65
CA ARG A 220 -15.78 7.78 -33.38
C ARG A 220 -15.28 8.24 -32.01
N ARG A 221 -15.46 9.53 -31.66
CA ARG A 221 -15.12 10.10 -30.36
C ARG A 221 -15.85 9.39 -29.23
N VAL A 222 -17.16 9.23 -29.32
CA VAL A 222 -17.99 8.58 -28.29
C VAL A 222 -17.60 7.12 -28.08
N TYR A 223 -17.29 6.38 -29.17
CA TYR A 223 -16.88 4.99 -29.10
C TYR A 223 -15.54 4.82 -28.38
N TYR A 224 -14.54 5.63 -28.74
CA TYR A 224 -13.24 5.53 -28.07
C TYR A 224 -13.29 6.03 -26.63
N ASP A 225 -14.06 7.06 -26.33
CA ASP A 225 -14.16 7.59 -24.97
C ASP A 225 -14.91 6.63 -24.04
N LEU A 226 -15.97 5.98 -24.51
CA LEU A 226 -16.76 5.12 -23.65
C LEU A 226 -16.25 3.66 -23.62
N ILE A 227 -15.83 3.09 -24.75
CA ILE A 227 -15.48 1.65 -24.84
C ILE A 227 -14.05 1.39 -25.33
N GLY A 228 -13.33 2.40 -25.83
CA GLY A 228 -11.95 2.27 -26.30
C GLY A 228 -11.78 1.38 -27.54
N LEU A 229 -12.81 1.27 -28.35
CA LEU A 229 -12.84 0.50 -29.61
C LEU A 229 -13.52 1.31 -30.69
N PRO A 230 -13.19 1.09 -31.99
CA PRO A 230 -13.86 1.73 -33.10
C PRO A 230 -15.29 1.20 -33.30
N PRO A 231 -16.22 2.00 -33.83
CA PRO A 231 -17.50 1.50 -34.33
C PRO A 231 -17.30 0.57 -35.53
N THR A 232 -18.19 -0.39 -35.70
CA THR A 232 -18.27 -1.17 -36.95
C THR A 232 -18.91 -0.34 -38.09
N PRO A 233 -18.71 -0.72 -39.37
CA PRO A 233 -19.35 -0.03 -40.49
C PRO A 233 -20.88 0.00 -40.40
N GLU A 234 -21.49 -1.06 -39.90
CA GLU A 234 -22.91 -1.18 -39.71
C GLU A 234 -23.43 -0.20 -38.65
N GLU A 235 -22.70 -0.10 -37.52
CA GLU A 235 -22.98 0.85 -36.44
C GLU A 235 -22.85 2.30 -36.94
N ALA A 236 -21.75 2.58 -37.68
CA ALA A 236 -21.51 3.89 -38.26
C ALA A 236 -22.60 4.30 -39.27
N SER A 237 -23.03 3.39 -40.14
CA SER A 237 -24.12 3.64 -41.11
C SER A 237 -25.47 3.85 -40.46
N LYS A 238 -25.80 3.05 -39.45
CA LYS A 238 -27.02 3.17 -38.63
C LYS A 238 -27.07 4.52 -37.92
N PHE A 239 -25.95 4.89 -37.26
CA PHE A 239 -25.84 6.17 -36.58
C PHE A 239 -25.97 7.35 -37.55
N ALA A 240 -25.24 7.36 -38.65
CA ALA A 240 -25.28 8.44 -39.63
C ALA A 240 -26.71 8.66 -40.21
N THR A 241 -27.45 7.57 -40.44
CA THR A 241 -28.83 7.63 -40.94
C THR A 241 -29.76 8.24 -39.88
N HIS A 242 -29.64 7.84 -38.61
CA HIS A 242 -30.44 8.34 -37.52
C HIS A 242 -30.09 9.79 -37.18
N PHE A 243 -28.79 10.12 -37.14
CA PHE A 243 -28.24 11.43 -36.85
C PHE A 243 -28.71 12.49 -37.88
N ALA A 244 -28.84 12.11 -39.14
CA ALA A 244 -29.33 13.02 -40.19
C ALA A 244 -30.77 13.49 -39.98
N SER A 245 -31.61 12.71 -39.28
CA SER A 245 -33.02 13.07 -39.01
C SER A 245 -33.22 13.64 -37.60
N GLU A 246 -32.55 13.06 -36.60
CA GLU A 246 -32.73 13.36 -35.18
C GLU A 246 -31.39 13.31 -34.43
N PRO A 247 -30.50 14.35 -34.58
CA PRO A 247 -29.13 14.32 -34.09
C PRO A 247 -29.00 14.02 -32.59
N ASP A 248 -29.80 14.71 -31.76
CA ASP A 248 -29.69 14.56 -30.30
C ASP A 248 -30.20 13.21 -29.83
N HIS A 249 -31.28 12.72 -30.41
CA HIS A 249 -31.83 11.43 -30.06
C HIS A 249 -30.91 10.27 -30.52
N ALA A 250 -30.25 10.41 -31.67
CA ALA A 250 -29.28 9.46 -32.16
C ALA A 250 -28.05 9.36 -31.22
N LEU A 251 -27.59 10.53 -30.73
CA LEU A 251 -26.46 10.56 -29.77
C LEU A 251 -26.85 9.94 -28.44
N ASP A 252 -27.98 10.34 -27.85
CA ASP A 252 -28.45 9.75 -26.58
C ASP A 252 -28.56 8.23 -26.69
N ALA A 253 -29.16 7.74 -27.78
CA ALA A 253 -29.33 6.29 -28.00
C ALA A 253 -28.00 5.53 -28.07
N VAL A 254 -26.99 6.06 -28.76
CA VAL A 254 -25.68 5.41 -28.86
C VAL A 254 -24.91 5.50 -27.54
N VAL A 255 -25.01 6.61 -26.80
CA VAL A 255 -24.38 6.74 -25.48
C VAL A 255 -24.97 5.72 -24.50
N ASP A 256 -26.30 5.59 -24.47
CA ASP A 256 -26.97 4.60 -23.61
C ASP A 256 -26.58 3.15 -23.97
N GLU A 257 -26.51 2.85 -25.27
CA GLU A 257 -26.05 1.54 -25.75
C GLU A 257 -24.62 1.24 -25.31
N LEU A 258 -23.69 2.17 -25.50
CA LEU A 258 -22.27 1.98 -25.15
C LEU A 258 -22.05 1.91 -23.64
N LEU A 259 -22.74 2.71 -22.85
CA LEU A 259 -22.68 2.66 -21.38
C LEU A 259 -23.23 1.31 -20.83
N ALA A 260 -24.09 0.61 -21.58
CA ALA A 260 -24.58 -0.71 -21.23
C ALA A 260 -23.65 -1.84 -21.66
N ARG A 261 -22.70 -1.58 -22.57
CA ARG A 261 -21.75 -2.59 -23.06
C ARG A 261 -20.68 -2.90 -22.00
N PRO A 262 -20.29 -4.18 -21.83
CA PRO A 262 -19.27 -4.58 -20.85
C PRO A 262 -17.87 -3.99 -21.14
N GLN A 263 -17.60 -3.54 -22.36
CA GLN A 263 -16.36 -2.86 -22.75
C GLN A 263 -16.21 -1.48 -22.10
N TYR A 264 -17.31 -0.86 -21.66
CA TYR A 264 -17.27 0.38 -20.88
C TYR A 264 -16.42 0.21 -19.60
N GLY A 265 -16.69 -0.86 -18.83
CA GLY A 265 -15.90 -1.14 -17.63
C GLY A 265 -14.43 -1.41 -17.94
N GLU A 266 -14.10 -2.11 -19.05
CA GLU A 266 -12.70 -2.35 -19.45
C GLU A 266 -11.97 -1.04 -19.76
N LYS A 267 -12.61 -0.12 -20.46
CA LYS A 267 -12.04 1.19 -20.80
C LYS A 267 -11.82 2.04 -19.55
N TRP A 268 -12.86 2.22 -18.71
CA TRP A 268 -12.80 3.10 -17.55
C TRP A 268 -12.00 2.52 -16.39
N ALA A 269 -11.96 1.19 -16.27
CA ALA A 269 -11.04 0.53 -15.36
C ALA A 269 -9.57 0.83 -15.69
N ARG A 270 -9.20 0.96 -16.98
CA ARG A 270 -7.81 1.28 -17.34
C ARG A 270 -7.38 2.64 -16.77
N HIS A 271 -8.24 3.65 -16.83
CA HIS A 271 -7.97 4.95 -16.23
C HIS A 271 -7.79 4.87 -14.71
N TRP A 272 -8.64 4.08 -14.05
CA TRP A 272 -8.50 3.83 -12.61
C TRP A 272 -7.22 3.10 -12.25
N LEU A 273 -6.86 2.06 -13.00
CA LEU A 273 -5.68 1.23 -12.76
C LEU A 273 -4.36 2.02 -12.89
N ASP A 274 -4.33 3.09 -13.69
CA ASP A 274 -3.20 4.02 -13.78
C ASP A 274 -3.04 4.85 -12.50
N LEU A 275 -4.15 5.35 -11.95
CA LEU A 275 -4.14 6.15 -10.72
C LEU A 275 -3.63 5.34 -9.51
N VAL A 276 -3.98 4.05 -9.44
CA VAL A 276 -3.62 3.20 -8.32
C VAL A 276 -2.34 2.39 -8.56
N ARG A 277 -1.51 2.76 -9.57
CA ARG A 277 -0.24 2.10 -9.91
C ARG A 277 -0.36 0.56 -10.01
N TYR A 278 -1.44 0.10 -10.65
CA TYR A 278 -1.72 -1.33 -10.78
C TYR A 278 -0.61 -2.06 -11.51
N ALA A 279 -0.09 -3.10 -10.87
CA ALA A 279 0.78 -4.10 -11.49
C ALA A 279 0.55 -5.48 -10.90
N GLU A 280 0.85 -6.50 -11.69
CA GLU A 280 0.68 -7.91 -11.36
C GLU A 280 2.00 -8.55 -10.88
N SER A 281 3.03 -7.72 -10.63
CA SER A 281 4.33 -8.12 -10.10
C SER A 281 4.84 -7.15 -9.04
N ASN A 282 5.84 -7.59 -8.27
CA ASN A 282 6.34 -6.88 -7.09
C ASN A 282 7.24 -5.68 -7.44
N GLY A 283 7.99 -5.76 -8.54
CA GLY A 283 9.12 -4.85 -8.81
C GLY A 283 10.42 -5.35 -8.17
N PHE A 284 11.40 -4.46 -8.05
CA PHE A 284 12.76 -4.75 -7.56
C PHE A 284 13.45 -5.91 -8.29
N GLU A 285 14.53 -6.46 -7.69
CA GLU A 285 15.39 -7.43 -8.37
C GLU A 285 14.69 -8.77 -8.68
N ARG A 286 13.77 -9.19 -7.83
CA ARG A 286 13.08 -10.48 -8.01
C ARG A 286 11.84 -10.40 -8.85
N ASP A 287 11.15 -9.29 -8.81
CA ASP A 287 9.92 -8.98 -9.55
C ASP A 287 8.96 -10.18 -9.71
N ASN A 288 8.68 -10.84 -8.59
CA ASN A 288 7.77 -11.97 -8.55
C ASN A 288 6.33 -11.51 -8.84
N SER A 289 5.55 -12.35 -9.50
CA SER A 289 4.12 -12.08 -9.74
C SER A 289 3.35 -12.01 -8.41
N LYS A 290 2.36 -11.10 -8.34
CA LYS A 290 1.39 -10.98 -7.24
C LYS A 290 0.22 -11.93 -7.49
N PRO A 291 0.16 -13.09 -6.83
CA PRO A 291 -0.89 -14.06 -7.11
C PRO A 291 -2.27 -13.49 -6.81
N GLN A 292 -3.26 -13.78 -7.66
CA GLN A 292 -4.66 -13.39 -7.51
C GLN A 292 -4.95 -11.88 -7.55
N ILE A 293 -3.98 -11.01 -7.77
CA ILE A 293 -4.21 -9.56 -7.83
C ILE A 293 -5.07 -9.15 -9.05
N TRP A 294 -5.11 -9.96 -10.11
CA TRP A 294 -5.98 -9.77 -11.26
C TRP A 294 -7.46 -9.68 -10.90
N ARG A 295 -7.89 -10.28 -9.77
CA ARG A 295 -9.26 -10.17 -9.27
C ARG A 295 -9.62 -8.73 -8.89
N TYR A 296 -8.65 -7.95 -8.43
CA TYR A 296 -8.84 -6.53 -8.18
C TYR A 296 -9.16 -5.79 -9.49
N ARG A 297 -8.43 -6.05 -10.58
CA ARG A 297 -8.74 -5.49 -11.91
C ARG A 297 -10.17 -5.86 -12.33
N ASP A 298 -10.55 -7.13 -12.20
CA ASP A 298 -11.88 -7.60 -12.57
C ASP A 298 -12.98 -6.95 -11.69
N TYR A 299 -12.71 -6.75 -10.38
CA TYR A 299 -13.60 -5.99 -9.51
C TYR A 299 -13.79 -4.55 -10.03
N VAL A 300 -12.72 -3.87 -10.41
CA VAL A 300 -12.79 -2.50 -10.92
C VAL A 300 -13.63 -2.45 -12.20
N ILE A 301 -13.41 -3.38 -13.14
CA ILE A 301 -14.20 -3.52 -14.38
C ILE A 301 -15.70 -3.70 -14.06
N SER A 302 -16.03 -4.63 -13.16
CA SER A 302 -17.42 -4.86 -12.73
C SER A 302 -18.04 -3.63 -12.07
N ALA A 303 -17.32 -2.95 -11.20
CA ALA A 303 -17.81 -1.77 -10.49
C ALA A 303 -18.21 -0.64 -11.45
N PHE A 304 -17.41 -0.39 -12.50
CA PHE A 304 -17.77 0.58 -13.56
C PHE A 304 -18.97 0.08 -14.38
N ASN A 305 -19.00 -1.19 -14.78
CA ASN A 305 -20.11 -1.75 -15.57
C ASN A 305 -21.44 -1.69 -14.81
N GLU A 306 -21.43 -1.95 -13.52
CA GLU A 306 -22.58 -1.90 -12.61
C GLU A 306 -23.00 -0.47 -12.23
N ASP A 307 -22.25 0.54 -12.67
CA ASP A 307 -22.40 1.95 -12.23
C ASP A 307 -22.43 2.07 -10.70
N LYS A 308 -21.52 1.35 -10.03
CA LYS A 308 -21.42 1.40 -8.57
C LYS A 308 -21.25 2.86 -8.12
N PRO A 309 -22.08 3.36 -7.18
CA PRO A 309 -21.93 4.70 -6.65
C PRO A 309 -20.48 4.98 -6.24
N TYR A 310 -19.88 6.06 -6.73
CA TYR A 310 -18.45 6.32 -6.54
C TYR A 310 -18.05 6.40 -5.06
N ASN A 311 -18.90 6.96 -4.21
CA ASN A 311 -18.68 6.97 -2.76
C ASN A 311 -18.61 5.54 -2.16
N GLN A 312 -19.47 4.61 -2.63
CA GLN A 312 -19.41 3.20 -2.23
C GLN A 312 -18.15 2.52 -2.78
N PHE A 313 -17.76 2.84 -4.01
CA PHE A 313 -16.51 2.35 -4.61
C PHE A 313 -15.29 2.78 -3.78
N VAL A 314 -15.24 4.03 -3.31
CA VAL A 314 -14.19 4.54 -2.39
C VAL A 314 -14.16 3.75 -1.09
N ILE A 315 -15.34 3.53 -0.46
CA ILE A 315 -15.44 2.78 0.81
C ILE A 315 -14.91 1.35 0.62
N GLU A 316 -15.28 0.68 -0.47
CA GLU A 316 -14.84 -0.70 -0.72
C GLU A 316 -13.33 -0.79 -1.00
N GLN A 317 -12.74 0.18 -1.70
CA GLN A 317 -11.30 0.23 -1.95
C GLN A 317 -10.48 0.31 -0.65
N LEU A 318 -10.91 1.18 0.26
CA LEU A 318 -10.16 1.47 1.49
C LEU A 318 -10.47 0.50 2.63
N ALA A 319 -11.73 0.05 2.72
CA ALA A 319 -12.24 -0.66 3.89
C ALA A 319 -13.35 -1.69 3.56
N GLY A 320 -13.33 -2.30 2.38
CA GLY A 320 -14.36 -3.23 1.95
C GLY A 320 -14.49 -4.49 2.80
N ASP A 321 -13.47 -4.82 3.59
CA ASP A 321 -13.49 -5.88 4.59
C ASP A 321 -13.97 -5.39 5.98
N GLU A 322 -14.17 -4.08 6.19
CA GLU A 322 -14.65 -3.48 7.44
C GLU A 322 -16.12 -3.03 7.37
N ILE A 323 -16.78 -3.12 6.22
CA ILE A 323 -18.22 -2.78 6.10
C ILE A 323 -19.09 -3.81 6.82
N ALA A 324 -20.33 -3.45 7.15
CA ALA A 324 -21.22 -4.29 7.96
C ALA A 324 -21.48 -5.68 7.37
N ASN A 325 -21.60 -5.78 6.04
CA ASN A 325 -21.84 -7.04 5.33
C ASN A 325 -20.82 -7.16 4.18
N PRO A 326 -19.59 -7.58 4.47
CA PRO A 326 -18.57 -7.71 3.45
C PRO A 326 -18.94 -8.83 2.46
N THR A 327 -18.74 -8.58 1.19
CA THR A 327 -18.90 -9.53 0.10
C THR A 327 -17.54 -9.91 -0.49
N MET A 328 -17.49 -10.95 -1.32
CA MET A 328 -16.26 -11.27 -2.05
C MET A 328 -15.77 -10.06 -2.87
N ALA A 329 -16.69 -9.33 -3.48
CA ALA A 329 -16.37 -8.13 -4.27
C ALA A 329 -15.78 -7.02 -3.40
N SER A 330 -16.45 -6.65 -2.30
CA SER A 330 -15.97 -5.57 -1.41
C SER A 330 -14.62 -5.91 -0.76
N VAL A 331 -14.40 -7.17 -0.38
CA VAL A 331 -13.11 -7.61 0.15
C VAL A 331 -12.04 -7.62 -0.94
N THR A 332 -12.37 -8.03 -2.17
CA THR A 332 -11.43 -7.98 -3.31
C THR A 332 -10.98 -6.54 -3.60
N ALA A 333 -11.86 -5.55 -3.43
CA ALA A 333 -11.54 -4.13 -3.60
C ALA A 333 -10.36 -3.68 -2.73
N THR A 334 -10.20 -4.26 -1.52
CA THR A 334 -9.08 -3.93 -0.61
C THR A 334 -7.72 -4.40 -1.13
N GLY A 335 -7.68 -5.09 -2.27
CA GLY A 335 -6.46 -5.29 -3.06
C GLY A 335 -5.76 -3.98 -3.41
N PHE A 336 -6.46 -2.84 -3.39
CA PHE A 336 -5.92 -1.49 -3.44
C PHE A 336 -4.66 -1.31 -2.58
N HIS A 337 -4.68 -1.81 -1.33
CA HIS A 337 -3.56 -1.75 -0.40
C HIS A 337 -2.40 -2.71 -0.73
N ARG A 338 -2.50 -3.50 -1.81
CA ARG A 338 -1.49 -4.49 -2.23
C ARG A 338 -0.83 -4.16 -3.56
N LEU A 339 -1.15 -3.01 -4.14
CA LEU A 339 -0.67 -2.61 -5.47
C LEU A 339 0.74 -1.99 -5.46
N MET A 340 1.27 -1.57 -4.30
CA MET A 340 2.60 -1.00 -4.17
C MET A 340 3.71 -1.93 -4.69
N GLN A 341 4.88 -1.37 -4.93
CA GLN A 341 6.10 -2.15 -5.07
C GLN A 341 6.42 -2.89 -3.77
N TRP A 342 7.06 -4.05 -3.90
CA TRP A 342 7.46 -4.84 -2.74
C TRP A 342 8.89 -5.38 -2.93
N ASP A 343 9.77 -5.03 -1.99
CA ASP A 343 11.12 -5.59 -1.89
C ASP A 343 11.11 -6.80 -0.93
N ASP A 344 11.55 -7.96 -1.43
CA ASP A 344 11.63 -9.19 -0.63
C ASP A 344 12.82 -9.17 0.36
N GLU A 345 13.83 -8.31 0.12
CA GLU A 345 15.08 -8.24 0.89
C GLU A 345 15.50 -6.78 1.17
N PRO A 346 14.66 -5.96 1.80
CA PRO A 346 14.99 -4.56 2.04
C PRO A 346 16.20 -4.44 2.95
N ALA A 347 17.09 -3.49 2.64
CA ALA A 347 18.29 -3.20 3.43
C ALA A 347 17.94 -2.76 4.85
N ASP A 348 16.87 -1.99 5.02
CA ASP A 348 16.32 -1.58 6.30
C ASP A 348 14.85 -2.05 6.41
N ARG A 349 14.63 -3.14 7.12
CA ARG A 349 13.30 -3.72 7.29
C ARG A 349 12.35 -2.85 8.09
N LYS A 350 12.86 -2.11 9.08
CA LYS A 350 12.03 -1.23 9.90
C LYS A 350 11.53 -0.05 9.07
N GLN A 351 12.44 0.60 8.34
CA GLN A 351 12.09 1.71 7.44
C GLN A 351 11.13 1.25 6.34
N HIS A 352 11.37 0.08 5.75
CA HIS A 352 10.53 -0.47 4.67
C HIS A 352 9.06 -0.66 5.07
N VAL A 353 8.76 -1.07 6.31
CA VAL A 353 7.37 -1.16 6.79
C VAL A 353 6.67 0.20 6.69
N TYR A 354 7.35 1.27 7.08
CA TYR A 354 6.80 2.63 7.01
C TYR A 354 6.79 3.20 5.59
N ASP A 355 7.66 2.73 4.70
CA ASP A 355 7.62 3.08 3.28
C ASP A 355 6.37 2.49 2.61
N VAL A 356 5.97 1.27 2.98
CA VAL A 356 4.70 0.67 2.54
C VAL A 356 3.49 1.45 3.05
N LEU A 357 3.52 1.94 4.30
CA LEU A 357 2.46 2.80 4.83
C LEU A 357 2.45 4.17 4.16
N ALA A 358 3.62 4.74 3.87
CA ALA A 358 3.76 5.99 3.14
C ALA A 358 3.17 5.90 1.73
N ASP A 359 3.35 4.79 1.04
CA ASP A 359 2.73 4.53 -0.26
C ASP A 359 1.20 4.48 -0.18
N ASN A 360 0.62 3.88 0.88
CA ASN A 360 -0.83 3.93 1.10
C ASN A 360 -1.33 5.36 1.36
N VAL A 361 -0.58 6.18 2.10
CA VAL A 361 -0.90 7.61 2.29
C VAL A 361 -0.88 8.33 0.95
N LEU A 362 0.20 8.19 0.18
CA LEU A 362 0.39 8.84 -1.11
C LEU A 362 -0.77 8.54 -2.06
N VAL A 363 -1.00 7.24 -2.33
CA VAL A 363 -2.03 6.85 -3.30
C VAL A 363 -3.44 7.23 -2.84
N THR A 364 -3.72 7.19 -1.54
CA THR A 364 -5.03 7.57 -1.02
C THR A 364 -5.26 9.08 -1.13
N SER A 365 -4.27 9.90 -0.72
CA SER A 365 -4.39 11.35 -0.75
C SER A 365 -4.45 11.92 -2.17
N GLU A 366 -3.59 11.45 -3.07
CA GLU A 366 -3.59 11.92 -4.45
C GLU A 366 -4.79 11.40 -5.25
N THR A 367 -5.16 10.13 -5.08
CA THR A 367 -6.24 9.53 -5.88
C THR A 367 -7.62 10.06 -5.50
N PHE A 368 -7.91 10.20 -4.21
CA PHE A 368 -9.25 10.56 -3.76
C PHE A 368 -9.39 12.04 -3.39
N LEU A 369 -8.32 12.67 -2.93
CA LEU A 369 -8.36 14.03 -2.38
C LEU A 369 -7.61 15.05 -3.22
N GLY A 370 -6.78 14.63 -4.19
CA GLY A 370 -5.92 15.56 -4.92
C GLY A 370 -4.96 16.32 -3.99
N MET A 371 -4.48 15.68 -2.93
CA MET A 371 -3.58 16.27 -1.95
C MET A 371 -2.22 15.59 -1.95
N THR A 372 -1.15 16.36 -2.00
CA THR A 372 0.24 15.87 -2.01
C THR A 372 0.80 15.71 -0.59
N LEU A 373 0.15 14.89 0.26
CA LEU A 373 0.57 14.70 1.67
C LEU A 373 2.00 14.19 1.82
N GLY A 374 2.55 13.50 0.83
CA GLY A 374 3.87 12.86 0.90
C GLY A 374 5.02 13.80 1.26
N CYS A 375 4.95 15.08 0.91
CA CYS A 375 5.97 16.08 1.25
C CYS A 375 6.07 16.34 2.77
N ALA A 376 4.94 16.15 3.50
CA ALA A 376 4.91 16.36 4.95
C ALA A 376 5.49 15.18 5.77
N ARG A 377 6.00 14.13 5.11
CA ARG A 377 6.65 13.00 5.79
C ARG A 377 7.88 13.41 6.60
N CYS A 378 8.68 14.33 6.08
CA CYS A 378 9.98 14.68 6.68
C CYS A 378 9.96 16.00 7.46
N HIS A 379 9.08 16.92 7.12
CA HIS A 379 8.92 18.27 7.71
C HIS A 379 7.53 18.79 7.33
N ASP A 380 7.05 19.85 7.94
CA ASP A 380 5.80 20.48 7.54
C ASP A 380 5.82 20.81 6.04
N HIS A 381 4.69 20.63 5.35
CA HIS A 381 4.60 20.85 3.92
C HIS A 381 5.04 22.27 3.55
N LYS A 382 5.81 22.41 2.47
CA LYS A 382 6.44 23.69 2.12
C LYS A 382 5.43 24.77 1.73
N ALA A 383 4.39 24.40 1.04
CA ALA A 383 3.38 25.32 0.51
C ALA A 383 2.00 25.07 1.14
N ASP A 384 1.55 23.85 1.12
CA ASP A 384 0.23 23.51 1.64
C ASP A 384 0.16 23.55 3.17
N PRO A 385 -1.00 23.88 3.74
CA PRO A 385 -1.20 23.96 5.17
C PRO A 385 -1.34 22.55 5.80
N ILE A 386 -0.28 21.75 5.70
CA ILE A 386 -0.22 20.35 6.15
C ILE A 386 1.03 20.20 7.03
N SER A 387 0.83 19.92 8.30
CA SER A 387 1.92 19.66 9.23
C SER A 387 2.44 18.22 9.10
N GLN A 388 3.66 18.00 9.58
CA GLN A 388 4.19 16.64 9.74
C GLN A 388 3.27 15.80 10.65
N LYS A 389 2.67 16.40 11.65
CA LYS A 389 1.69 15.76 12.53
C LYS A 389 0.43 15.34 11.77
N ASP A 390 -0.08 16.16 10.84
CA ASP A 390 -1.20 15.78 9.95
C ASP A 390 -0.86 14.53 9.15
N TYR A 391 0.34 14.48 8.57
CA TYR A 391 0.80 13.34 7.78
C TYR A 391 0.81 12.03 8.59
N TYR A 392 1.42 12.04 9.79
CA TYR A 392 1.49 10.81 10.60
C TYR A 392 0.14 10.47 11.23
N SER A 393 -0.69 11.45 11.56
CA SER A 393 -2.07 11.19 11.99
C SER A 393 -2.89 10.55 10.88
N PHE A 394 -2.72 10.98 9.63
CA PHE A 394 -3.34 10.34 8.47
C PHE A 394 -2.76 8.93 8.22
N MET A 395 -1.45 8.75 8.31
CA MET A 395 -0.80 7.43 8.20
C MET A 395 -1.32 6.44 9.26
N SER A 396 -1.69 6.91 10.44
CA SER A 396 -2.14 6.04 11.54
C SER A 396 -3.45 5.30 11.23
N PHE A 397 -4.24 5.73 10.24
CA PHE A 397 -5.38 4.97 9.73
C PHE A 397 -4.95 3.62 9.12
N PHE A 398 -3.74 3.54 8.59
CA PHE A 398 -3.18 2.36 7.93
C PHE A 398 -2.23 1.56 8.84
N HIS A 399 -1.88 2.08 10.03
CA HIS A 399 -0.82 1.48 10.86
C HIS A 399 -1.13 0.05 11.33
N GLY A 400 -2.39 -0.36 11.32
CA GLY A 400 -2.81 -1.75 11.56
C GLY A 400 -2.61 -2.69 10.36
N VAL A 401 -2.36 -2.17 9.15
CA VAL A 401 -2.21 -2.98 7.94
C VAL A 401 -0.90 -3.74 8.01
N THR A 402 -0.98 -5.07 7.90
CA THR A 402 0.23 -5.91 7.89
C THR A 402 1.01 -5.74 6.59
N PRO A 403 2.34 -5.80 6.63
CA PRO A 403 3.16 -5.79 5.42
C PRO A 403 2.73 -6.87 4.42
N TYR A 404 3.03 -6.63 3.13
CA TYR A 404 2.87 -7.66 2.11
C TYR A 404 3.91 -8.76 2.33
N GLU A 405 3.45 -9.98 2.55
CA GLU A 405 4.31 -11.17 2.68
C GLU A 405 3.87 -12.23 1.68
N THR A 406 4.73 -12.61 0.76
CA THR A 406 4.46 -13.72 -0.14
C THR A 406 4.93 -15.03 0.53
N PRO A 407 4.08 -16.03 0.71
CA PRO A 407 2.70 -16.24 0.24
C PRO A 407 1.58 -15.84 1.24
N GLY A 408 1.90 -15.22 2.36
CA GLY A 408 0.96 -15.00 3.47
C GLY A 408 -0.16 -14.00 3.23
N THR A 409 -0.11 -13.23 2.13
CA THR A 409 -1.11 -12.22 1.79
C THR A 409 -2.37 -12.77 1.10
N ILE A 410 -2.34 -14.04 0.69
CA ILE A 410 -3.52 -14.67 0.09
C ILE A 410 -4.48 -15.06 1.20
N ARG A 411 -5.67 -14.45 1.19
CA ARG A 411 -6.77 -14.80 2.08
C ARG A 411 -7.86 -15.52 1.28
N PRO A 412 -8.30 -16.70 1.72
CA PRO A 412 -9.47 -17.32 1.11
C PRO A 412 -10.72 -16.56 1.54
N TRP A 413 -11.60 -16.36 0.59
CA TRP A 413 -12.97 -15.89 0.84
C TRP A 413 -13.95 -17.02 0.62
N ALA A 414 -14.80 -17.26 1.59
CA ALA A 414 -15.95 -18.16 1.46
C ALA A 414 -17.15 -17.56 2.21
N GLU A 415 -18.34 -17.78 1.68
CA GLU A 415 -19.55 -17.43 2.40
C GLU A 415 -19.64 -18.22 3.73
N PRO A 416 -20.21 -17.66 4.81
CA PRO A 416 -20.27 -18.32 6.12
C PRO A 416 -20.82 -19.74 6.07
N ALA A 417 -21.87 -19.99 5.29
CA ALA A 417 -22.46 -21.30 5.12
C ALA A 417 -21.53 -22.28 4.36
N GLU A 418 -20.81 -21.80 3.36
CA GLU A 418 -19.83 -22.59 2.62
C GLU A 418 -18.63 -22.95 3.51
N LEU A 419 -18.17 -22.01 4.34
CA LEU A 419 -17.10 -22.23 5.30
C LEU A 419 -17.47 -23.29 6.30
N ALA A 420 -18.67 -23.21 6.90
CA ALA A 420 -19.16 -24.21 7.85
C ALA A 420 -19.22 -25.61 7.22
N ALA A 421 -19.81 -25.71 6.03
CA ALA A 421 -19.89 -26.97 5.31
C ALA A 421 -18.51 -27.52 4.89
N PHE A 422 -17.55 -26.64 4.59
CA PHE A 422 -16.17 -27.04 4.30
C PHE A 422 -15.48 -27.59 5.56
N GLU A 423 -15.60 -26.93 6.69
CA GLU A 423 -14.99 -27.35 7.95
C GLU A 423 -15.52 -28.73 8.38
N ASP A 424 -16.80 -28.99 8.24
CA ASP A 424 -17.36 -30.30 8.54
C ASP A 424 -16.81 -31.38 7.61
N ARG A 425 -16.79 -31.14 6.29
CA ARG A 425 -16.17 -32.06 5.32
C ARG A 425 -14.69 -32.26 5.58
N ARG A 426 -13.97 -31.21 5.99
CA ARG A 426 -12.54 -31.27 6.33
C ARG A 426 -12.31 -32.14 7.58
N LYS A 427 -13.11 -31.99 8.62
CA LYS A 427 -13.06 -32.84 9.82
C LYS A 427 -13.21 -34.33 9.46
N ASP A 428 -14.21 -34.68 8.64
CA ASP A 428 -14.43 -36.06 8.21
C ASP A 428 -13.25 -36.60 7.41
N ARG A 429 -12.72 -35.80 6.45
CA ARG A 429 -11.56 -36.18 5.63
C ARG A 429 -10.30 -36.34 6.46
N VAL A 430 -10.05 -35.47 7.44
CA VAL A 430 -8.96 -35.56 8.40
C VAL A 430 -9.09 -36.82 9.26
N ALA A 431 -10.30 -37.10 9.78
CA ALA A 431 -10.56 -38.29 10.59
C ALA A 431 -10.33 -39.59 9.78
N ALA A 432 -10.87 -39.65 8.54
CA ALA A 432 -10.66 -40.79 7.67
C ALA A 432 -9.19 -41.00 7.32
N LYS A 433 -8.45 -39.92 7.01
CA LYS A 433 -7.02 -40.02 6.67
C LYS A 433 -6.15 -40.38 7.90
N ARG A 434 -6.51 -39.89 9.09
CA ARG A 434 -5.86 -40.34 10.34
C ARG A 434 -6.04 -41.81 10.57
N LYS A 435 -7.25 -42.33 10.42
CA LYS A 435 -7.54 -43.77 10.56
C LYS A 435 -6.74 -44.62 9.57
N GLU A 436 -6.58 -44.16 8.33
CA GLU A 436 -5.74 -44.82 7.33
C GLU A 436 -4.25 -44.84 7.75
N ILE A 437 -3.74 -43.72 8.27
CA ILE A 437 -2.36 -43.63 8.78
C ILE A 437 -2.20 -44.52 10.01
N GLU A 438 -3.13 -44.52 10.95
CA GLU A 438 -3.10 -45.37 12.12
C GLU A 438 -3.08 -46.86 11.74
N ALA A 439 -3.81 -47.28 10.72
CA ALA A 439 -3.76 -48.65 10.22
C ALA A 439 -2.37 -49.01 9.67
N LEU A 440 -1.76 -48.13 8.86
CA LEU A 440 -0.42 -48.34 8.31
C LEU A 440 0.67 -48.27 9.39
N GLU A 441 0.52 -47.46 10.40
CA GLU A 441 1.46 -47.25 11.50
C GLU A 441 1.38 -48.38 12.55
N GLY A 442 0.22 -49.01 12.74
CA GLY A 442 0.02 -50.09 13.73
C GLY A 442 1.06 -51.21 13.61
N ASP A 443 1.15 -51.81 12.43
CA ASP A 443 2.10 -52.86 12.15
C ASP A 443 3.58 -52.41 12.24
N MET A 444 3.84 -51.17 11.83
CA MET A 444 5.19 -50.57 11.92
C MET A 444 5.61 -50.32 13.37
N ILE A 445 4.69 -49.88 14.24
CA ILE A 445 4.92 -49.68 15.67
C ILE A 445 5.18 -51.02 16.35
N ASP A 446 4.38 -52.02 16.04
CA ASP A 446 4.55 -53.37 16.64
C ASP A 446 5.86 -54.00 16.23
N TYR A 447 6.27 -53.90 14.98
CA TYR A 447 7.59 -54.31 14.54
C TYR A 447 8.73 -53.56 15.28
N LEU A 448 8.61 -52.24 15.44
CA LEU A 448 9.62 -51.46 16.15
C LEU A 448 9.70 -51.76 17.65
N LYS A 449 8.57 -52.16 18.26
CA LYS A 449 8.55 -52.72 19.62
C LYS A 449 9.28 -54.08 19.71
N GLU A 450 9.01 -54.96 18.74
CA GLU A 450 9.62 -56.28 18.68
C GLU A 450 11.14 -56.21 18.51
N VAL A 451 11.64 -55.31 17.66
CA VAL A 451 13.11 -55.13 17.46
C VAL A 451 13.77 -54.29 18.57
N GLY A 452 13.04 -53.99 19.66
CA GLY A 452 13.57 -53.26 20.80
C GLY A 452 13.85 -51.77 20.61
N LYS A 453 13.36 -51.21 19.53
CA LYS A 453 13.45 -49.78 19.23
C LYS A 453 12.32 -48.95 19.86
N PHE A 454 11.28 -49.63 20.37
CA PHE A 454 10.26 -49.07 21.26
C PHE A 454 10.26 -49.86 22.58
N ARG A 455 10.19 -49.18 23.72
CA ARG A 455 10.00 -49.84 25.02
C ARG A 455 8.62 -50.53 25.06
N LYS A 456 8.60 -51.77 25.60
CA LYS A 456 7.34 -52.48 25.88
C LYS A 456 6.52 -51.69 26.88
N ASP A 457 5.33 -51.26 26.51
CA ASP A 457 4.43 -50.55 27.37
C ASP A 457 3.89 -51.44 28.52
N LYS A 458 4.08 -50.97 29.74
CA LYS A 458 3.05 -51.16 30.79
C LYS A 458 1.85 -50.27 30.44
N ALA A 459 0.61 -50.69 30.74
CA ALA A 459 -0.63 -50.01 30.49
C ALA A 459 -0.46 -48.47 30.61
N ALA A 460 -0.78 -47.75 29.53
CA ALA A 460 -0.49 -46.33 29.38
C ALA A 460 -0.98 -45.53 30.63
N PRO A 461 -0.07 -44.94 31.42
CA PRO A 461 -0.49 -44.04 32.47
C PRO A 461 -1.15 -42.83 31.83
N SER A 462 -2.21 -42.33 32.44
CA SER A 462 -2.87 -41.09 32.03
C SER A 462 -1.82 -39.97 31.95
N VAL A 463 -1.66 -39.33 30.77
CA VAL A 463 -0.75 -38.19 30.61
C VAL A 463 -1.14 -37.10 31.58
N ARG A 464 -0.22 -36.75 32.49
CA ARG A 464 -0.41 -35.66 33.43
C ARG A 464 0.46 -34.49 33.00
N THR A 465 -0.17 -33.35 32.75
CA THR A 465 0.55 -32.10 32.44
C THR A 465 0.89 -31.38 33.75
N TYR A 466 2.15 -31.06 33.97
CA TYR A 466 2.66 -30.27 35.08
C TYR A 466 2.77 -28.80 34.75
N VAL A 467 3.24 -28.48 33.56
CA VAL A 467 3.34 -27.15 33.02
C VAL A 467 2.79 -27.19 31.58
N ASP A 468 1.84 -26.35 31.25
CA ASP A 468 1.19 -26.29 29.95
C ASP A 468 1.79 -25.18 29.08
N ASP A 469 1.80 -25.39 27.78
CA ASP A 469 2.33 -24.46 26.77
C ASP A 469 1.26 -23.51 26.23
N ALA A 470 1.66 -22.59 25.35
CA ALA A 470 0.82 -21.56 24.76
C ALA A 470 -0.28 -22.10 23.81
N ARG A 471 -0.18 -23.33 23.35
CA ARG A 471 -1.19 -23.97 22.48
C ARG A 471 -2.46 -24.39 23.24
N GLY A 472 -2.36 -24.49 24.56
CA GLY A 472 -3.46 -24.89 25.44
C GLY A 472 -3.86 -23.78 26.42
N THR A 473 -3.78 -24.05 27.72
CA THR A 473 -3.96 -23.04 28.77
C THR A 473 -2.57 -22.66 29.29
N PRO A 474 -1.97 -21.56 28.77
CA PRO A 474 -0.58 -21.23 29.05
C PRO A 474 -0.29 -21.15 30.56
N ALA A 475 0.81 -21.76 31.01
CA ALA A 475 1.27 -21.62 32.39
C ALA A 475 1.72 -20.17 32.66
N THR A 476 1.52 -19.72 33.91
CA THR A 476 2.06 -18.41 34.32
C THR A 476 3.52 -18.53 34.70
N TRP A 477 4.38 -17.78 34.08
CA TRP A 477 5.80 -17.70 34.31
C TRP A 477 6.19 -16.39 35.01
N SER A 478 7.20 -16.48 35.89
CA SER A 478 7.91 -15.28 36.35
C SER A 478 9.17 -15.12 35.50
N PHE A 479 9.44 -13.93 34.96
CA PHE A 479 10.56 -13.71 34.05
C PHE A 479 11.29 -12.38 34.30
N VAL A 480 12.54 -12.30 33.77
CA VAL A 480 13.38 -11.12 33.75
C VAL A 480 14.31 -11.20 32.52
N THR A 481 14.70 -10.05 31.96
CA THR A 481 15.58 -9.94 30.80
C THR A 481 17.02 -9.53 31.15
N SER A 482 17.28 -9.22 32.41
CA SER A 482 18.63 -8.99 32.95
C SER A 482 19.11 -10.20 33.76
N ALA A 483 20.43 -10.42 33.82
CA ALA A 483 21.00 -11.59 34.48
C ALA A 483 20.57 -11.66 35.95
N PRO A 484 19.88 -12.74 36.37
CA PRO A 484 19.39 -12.87 37.75
C PRO A 484 20.50 -13.23 38.75
N ALA A 485 20.18 -13.03 40.03
CA ALA A 485 21.05 -13.48 41.11
C ALA A 485 21.24 -15.01 41.13
N PRO A 486 22.39 -15.54 41.61
CA PRO A 486 22.61 -16.97 41.75
C PRO A 486 21.48 -17.67 42.52
N GLY A 487 21.18 -18.93 42.14
CA GLY A 487 20.13 -19.72 42.76
C GLY A 487 18.72 -19.47 42.23
N TRP A 488 18.55 -18.67 41.17
CA TRP A 488 17.23 -18.31 40.58
C TRP A 488 16.42 -19.53 40.09
N LYS A 489 17.10 -20.62 39.73
CA LYS A 489 16.55 -21.87 39.21
C LYS A 489 16.23 -22.94 40.31
N GLU A 490 16.50 -22.64 41.57
CA GLU A 490 16.36 -23.58 42.68
C GLU A 490 14.99 -23.46 43.36
N VAL A 491 14.54 -24.57 43.98
CA VAL A 491 13.31 -24.57 44.77
C VAL A 491 13.50 -23.73 46.03
N GLY A 492 12.48 -22.95 46.41
CA GLY A 492 12.52 -22.08 47.58
C GLY A 492 13.36 -20.81 47.45
N SER A 493 14.00 -20.58 46.32
CA SER A 493 14.74 -19.35 46.07
C SER A 493 13.88 -18.11 46.27
N LYS A 494 14.47 -17.05 46.79
CA LYS A 494 13.86 -15.72 46.92
C LYS A 494 14.35 -14.74 45.81
N ALA A 495 15.22 -15.19 44.94
CA ALA A 495 15.89 -14.37 43.88
C ALA A 495 14.90 -13.80 42.83
N PHE A 496 13.67 -14.29 42.79
CA PHE A 496 12.68 -13.91 41.78
C PHE A 496 11.50 -13.07 42.32
N LYS A 497 11.57 -12.56 43.58
CA LYS A 497 10.47 -11.84 44.25
C LYS A 497 9.95 -10.64 43.42
N ASN A 498 10.82 -10.00 42.66
CA ASN A 498 10.51 -8.80 41.86
C ASN A 498 10.41 -9.11 40.37
N TRP A 499 10.29 -10.35 39.96
CA TRP A 499 10.17 -10.71 38.54
C TRP A 499 8.76 -10.45 38.05
N THR A 500 8.67 -10.03 36.78
CA THR A 500 7.39 -9.85 36.10
C THR A 500 6.70 -11.19 35.88
N LYS A 501 5.38 -11.23 36.03
CA LYS A 501 4.58 -12.42 35.73
C LYS A 501 3.83 -12.26 34.42
N ALA A 502 3.90 -13.29 33.57
CA ALA A 502 3.18 -13.33 32.29
C ALA A 502 2.83 -14.78 31.90
N GLN A 503 2.02 -14.92 30.85
CA GLN A 503 1.65 -16.22 30.30
C GLN A 503 2.79 -16.76 29.44
N GLY A 504 2.93 -18.11 29.37
CA GLY A 504 3.88 -18.80 28.49
C GLY A 504 3.65 -18.44 27.01
N GLY A 505 4.67 -18.66 26.16
CA GLY A 505 4.69 -18.19 24.78
C GLY A 505 5.35 -16.83 24.63
N PHE A 506 6.59 -16.71 25.08
CA PHE A 506 7.37 -15.47 25.02
C PHE A 506 8.08 -15.36 23.66
N GLY A 507 7.90 -14.21 22.97
CA GLY A 507 8.56 -14.03 21.67
C GLY A 507 8.14 -12.76 20.97
N THR A 508 8.50 -12.67 19.70
CA THR A 508 8.10 -11.59 18.81
C THR A 508 7.06 -12.09 17.80
N GLU A 509 6.04 -11.29 17.55
CA GLU A 509 5.09 -11.57 16.49
C GLU A 509 5.82 -11.69 15.14
N GLY A 510 5.45 -12.71 14.35
CA GLY A 510 6.10 -13.00 13.06
C GLY A 510 7.12 -14.14 13.10
N THR A 511 7.49 -14.68 14.27
CA THR A 511 8.26 -15.93 14.34
C THR A 511 7.40 -17.08 13.80
N PRO A 512 7.83 -17.80 12.75
CA PRO A 512 6.99 -18.81 12.11
C PRO A 512 6.58 -19.93 13.06
N ASN A 513 5.29 -20.32 13.00
CA ASN A 513 4.69 -21.39 13.82
C ASN A 513 4.67 -21.11 15.35
N SER A 514 5.02 -19.91 15.80
CA SER A 514 5.00 -19.55 17.23
C SER A 514 3.59 -19.17 17.71
N PHE A 515 3.35 -19.34 19.02
CA PHE A 515 2.13 -18.94 19.72
C PHE A 515 2.49 -17.85 20.74
N VAL A 516 2.78 -16.65 20.26
CA VAL A 516 3.17 -15.54 21.13
C VAL A 516 1.99 -15.05 21.96
N THR A 517 2.10 -15.13 23.27
CA THR A 517 1.14 -14.60 24.25
C THR A 517 1.75 -13.45 25.07
N THR A 518 3.08 -13.43 25.16
CA THR A 518 3.84 -12.40 25.87
C THR A 518 4.97 -11.91 24.98
N GLU A 519 5.01 -10.61 24.73
CA GLU A 519 6.08 -10.02 23.93
C GLU A 519 7.43 -10.05 24.67
N TRP A 520 8.48 -10.50 23.98
CA TRP A 520 9.86 -10.50 24.45
C TRP A 520 10.79 -10.09 23.30
N LYS A 521 11.52 -8.98 23.46
CA LYS A 521 12.41 -8.37 22.43
C LYS A 521 13.87 -8.31 22.86
N GLU A 522 14.18 -8.48 24.13
CA GLU A 522 15.54 -8.39 24.64
C GLU A 522 16.38 -9.59 24.22
N PRO A 523 17.73 -9.47 24.16
CA PRO A 523 18.59 -10.55 23.69
C PRO A 523 18.59 -11.80 24.58
N LYS A 524 18.09 -11.72 25.82
CA LYS A 524 18.06 -12.84 26.75
C LYS A 524 16.82 -12.79 27.62
N ILE A 525 16.32 -13.97 27.99
CA ILE A 525 15.24 -14.11 28.95
C ILE A 525 15.59 -15.23 29.94
N TRP A 526 15.33 -14.99 31.20
CA TRP A 526 15.30 -15.98 32.27
C TRP A 526 13.88 -16.08 32.76
N MET A 527 13.32 -17.27 32.75
CA MET A 527 11.95 -17.51 33.13
C MET A 527 11.84 -18.73 34.01
N ARG A 528 10.85 -18.72 34.95
CA ARG A 528 10.60 -19.87 35.82
C ARG A 528 9.11 -19.96 36.21
N THR A 529 8.67 -21.19 36.36
CA THR A 529 7.34 -21.47 36.92
C THR A 529 7.42 -22.52 37.99
N ASN A 530 6.46 -22.49 38.92
CA ASN A 530 6.37 -23.50 40.00
C ASN A 530 5.18 -24.42 39.73
N PHE A 531 5.34 -25.69 40.00
CA PHE A 531 4.26 -26.65 39.87
C PHE A 531 4.36 -27.70 41.00
N GLY A 532 3.22 -28.35 41.34
CA GLY A 532 3.14 -29.31 42.40
C GLY A 532 2.97 -30.75 41.91
N SER A 533 3.60 -31.73 42.57
CA SER A 533 3.34 -33.14 42.34
C SER A 533 3.15 -33.92 43.64
N LYS A 534 2.21 -34.88 43.63
CA LYS A 534 1.99 -35.79 44.74
C LYS A 534 2.87 -37.03 44.74
N GLU A 535 3.48 -37.31 43.59
CA GLU A 535 4.30 -38.49 43.32
C GLU A 535 5.41 -38.17 42.31
N ILE A 536 6.48 -38.99 42.32
CA ILE A 536 7.53 -38.90 41.33
C ILE A 536 7.06 -39.70 40.12
N PRO A 537 7.05 -39.08 38.88
CA PRO A 537 6.63 -39.80 37.67
C PRO A 537 7.63 -40.85 37.23
N GLU A 538 7.15 -41.91 36.57
CA GLU A 538 8.03 -42.92 35.96
C GLU A 538 8.76 -42.39 34.71
N SER A 539 8.24 -41.36 34.06
CA SER A 539 8.86 -40.71 32.89
C SER A 539 8.42 -39.26 32.78
N LEU A 540 9.30 -38.44 32.18
CA LEU A 540 9.04 -37.02 31.90
C LEU A 540 9.34 -36.74 30.45
N VAL A 541 8.47 -35.89 29.85
CA VAL A 541 8.66 -35.38 28.50
C VAL A 541 8.59 -33.85 28.57
N LEU A 542 9.60 -33.21 27.99
CA LEU A 542 9.64 -31.77 27.74
C LEU A 542 9.18 -31.55 26.31
N GLU A 543 8.10 -30.76 26.14
CA GLU A 543 7.75 -30.19 24.84
C GLU A 543 8.27 -28.77 24.80
N ILE A 544 9.12 -28.45 23.87
CA ILE A 544 9.78 -27.14 23.82
C ILE A 544 9.87 -26.61 22.39
N PHE A 545 9.52 -25.36 22.22
CA PHE A 545 9.80 -24.60 21.03
C PHE A 545 10.72 -23.43 21.41
N HIS A 546 11.91 -23.36 20.82
CA HIS A 546 12.89 -22.32 21.08
C HIS A 546 13.51 -21.80 19.76
N ASP A 547 13.68 -20.53 19.71
CA ASP A 547 14.35 -19.79 18.68
C ASP A 547 15.24 -18.78 19.38
N GLU A 548 16.35 -19.23 19.68
CA GLU A 548 17.67 -19.71 19.49
C GLU A 548 18.20 -20.64 20.63
N ASP A 549 19.39 -20.27 21.26
CA ASP A 549 20.03 -21.10 22.29
C ASP A 549 19.19 -21.19 23.57
N VAL A 550 19.00 -22.39 24.10
CA VAL A 550 18.17 -22.61 25.29
C VAL A 550 18.84 -23.55 26.31
N GLU A 551 18.63 -23.26 27.58
CA GLU A 551 18.98 -24.10 28.73
C GLU A 551 17.74 -24.27 29.61
N VAL A 552 17.37 -25.52 29.94
CA VAL A 552 16.20 -25.84 30.76
C VAL A 552 16.64 -26.57 32.03
N TYR A 553 16.10 -26.14 33.15
CA TYR A 553 16.47 -26.68 34.46
C TYR A 553 15.21 -27.13 35.22
N LEU A 554 15.31 -28.29 35.88
CA LEU A 554 14.33 -28.80 36.83
C LEU A 554 14.96 -28.78 38.23
N ASN A 555 14.39 -27.99 39.15
CA ASN A 555 14.89 -27.85 40.50
C ASN A 555 16.39 -27.54 40.63
N GLY A 556 16.90 -26.76 39.69
CA GLY A 556 18.31 -26.35 39.62
C GLY A 556 19.23 -27.28 38.77
N VAL A 557 18.78 -28.48 38.43
CA VAL A 557 19.52 -29.45 37.60
C VAL A 557 19.24 -29.19 36.13
N GLU A 558 20.26 -29.10 35.29
CA GLU A 558 20.10 -28.95 33.82
C GLU A 558 19.54 -30.27 33.26
N ILE A 559 18.36 -30.18 32.62
CA ILE A 559 17.65 -31.32 32.03
C ILE A 559 17.63 -31.31 30.51
N PHE A 560 17.87 -30.14 29.90
CA PHE A 560 17.90 -29.97 28.46
C PHE A 560 18.74 -28.73 28.08
N LYS A 561 19.52 -28.86 27.01
CA LYS A 561 20.27 -27.76 26.42
C LYS A 561 20.35 -27.96 24.91
N ALA A 562 20.12 -26.90 24.17
CA ALA A 562 20.23 -26.88 22.71
C ALA A 562 20.75 -25.52 22.22
N SER A 563 21.42 -25.55 21.05
CA SER A 563 21.87 -24.37 20.34
C SER A 563 21.14 -24.24 19.01
N GLY A 564 20.86 -23.01 18.58
CA GLY A 564 20.10 -22.71 17.38
C GLY A 564 18.60 -22.89 17.60
N HIS A 565 17.82 -22.81 16.54
CA HIS A 565 16.35 -22.81 16.57
C HIS A 565 15.76 -24.17 16.19
N ASN A 566 14.53 -24.43 16.63
CA ASN A 566 13.65 -25.46 16.05
C ASN A 566 12.46 -24.78 15.35
N ALA A 567 11.88 -25.45 14.35
CA ALA A 567 10.81 -24.89 13.52
C ALA A 567 9.40 -25.13 14.07
N ASP A 568 9.28 -25.88 15.19
CA ASP A 568 8.03 -26.29 15.83
C ASP A 568 8.35 -26.92 17.20
N TYR A 569 7.33 -27.18 18.02
CA TYR A 569 7.53 -27.88 19.32
C TYR A 569 8.24 -29.21 19.16
N GLN A 570 9.34 -29.34 19.86
CA GLN A 570 10.15 -30.54 19.93
C GLN A 570 9.78 -31.32 21.20
N PHE A 571 9.59 -32.62 21.06
CA PHE A 571 9.36 -33.56 22.17
C PHE A 571 10.67 -34.16 22.61
N VAL A 572 11.04 -34.00 23.87
CA VAL A 572 12.29 -34.51 24.43
C VAL A 572 11.94 -35.42 25.62
N GLU A 573 12.19 -36.70 25.47
CA GLU A 573 12.19 -37.62 26.62
C GLU A 573 13.34 -37.25 27.54
N LEU A 574 13.04 -36.92 28.80
CA LEU A 574 14.03 -36.54 29.77
C LEU A 574 14.67 -37.80 30.41
N GLY A 575 15.97 -37.74 30.56
CA GLY A 575 16.74 -38.86 31.14
C GLY A 575 16.63 -38.99 32.66
N GLN A 576 17.34 -39.94 33.25
CA GLN A 576 17.30 -40.27 34.68
C GLN A 576 17.62 -39.05 35.57
N SER A 577 18.52 -38.16 35.12
CA SER A 577 18.87 -36.93 35.85
C SER A 577 17.65 -35.99 36.11
N ALA A 578 16.69 -35.96 35.18
CA ALA A 578 15.48 -35.21 35.35
C ALA A 578 14.52 -35.87 36.34
N LEU A 579 14.44 -37.20 36.34
CA LEU A 579 13.65 -37.97 37.30
C LEU A 579 14.24 -37.86 38.71
N ASP A 580 15.56 -37.88 38.83
CA ASP A 580 16.25 -37.71 40.12
C ASP A 580 16.10 -36.29 40.69
N ALA A 581 16.01 -35.30 39.80
CA ALA A 581 15.77 -33.91 40.17
C ALA A 581 14.34 -33.62 40.54
N PHE A 582 13.34 -34.43 40.11
CA PHE A 582 11.95 -34.24 40.36
C PHE A 582 11.60 -34.68 41.80
N GLN A 583 10.79 -33.89 42.51
CA GLN A 583 10.43 -34.19 43.90
C GLN A 583 8.94 -34.18 44.16
N THR A 584 8.49 -34.86 45.20
CA THR A 584 7.12 -34.69 45.71
C THR A 584 6.98 -33.34 46.38
N GLY A 585 5.84 -32.67 46.16
CA GLY A 585 5.63 -31.32 46.62
C GLY A 585 5.87 -30.28 45.55
N ASN A 586 6.55 -29.19 45.86
CA ASN A 586 6.80 -28.06 44.97
C ASN A 586 8.04 -28.27 44.09
N ASN A 587 7.89 -28.13 42.80
CA ASN A 587 8.95 -28.20 41.79
C ASN A 587 9.05 -26.88 41.02
N VAL A 588 10.20 -26.65 40.40
CA VAL A 588 10.50 -25.48 39.59
C VAL A 588 11.01 -25.92 38.24
N LEU A 589 10.32 -25.52 37.18
CA LEU A 589 10.85 -25.53 35.82
C LEU A 589 11.40 -24.13 35.50
N ALA A 590 12.67 -24.03 35.13
CA ALA A 590 13.35 -22.78 34.86
C ALA A 590 14.04 -22.84 33.50
N ILE A 591 13.96 -21.75 32.72
CA ILE A 591 14.50 -21.68 31.36
C ILE A 591 15.31 -20.41 31.21
N HIS A 592 16.46 -20.54 30.56
CA HIS A 592 17.23 -19.43 30.02
C HIS A 592 17.29 -19.57 28.50
N CYS A 593 16.82 -18.57 27.79
CA CYS A 593 16.88 -18.51 26.35
C CYS A 593 17.67 -17.28 25.91
N LYS A 594 18.49 -17.44 24.86
CA LYS A 594 19.34 -16.38 24.33
C LYS A 594 19.10 -16.23 22.83
N GLN A 595 18.65 -15.07 22.43
CA GLN A 595 18.49 -14.67 21.03
C GLN A 595 19.85 -14.43 20.37
N THR A 596 20.03 -14.89 19.15
CA THR A 596 21.26 -14.66 18.36
C THR A 596 20.97 -14.04 16.99
N LYS A 597 19.97 -14.52 16.23
CA LYS A 597 19.56 -14.00 14.92
C LYS A 597 18.14 -14.46 14.56
N GLY A 598 17.43 -13.65 13.77
CA GLY A 598 16.15 -14.07 13.17
C GLY A 598 14.93 -13.88 14.06
N GLY A 599 14.02 -14.85 14.04
CA GLY A 599 12.85 -14.90 14.90
C GLY A 599 13.22 -15.00 16.40
N GLN A 600 12.24 -14.80 17.28
CA GLN A 600 12.47 -14.88 18.74
C GLN A 600 11.27 -15.53 19.39
N PHE A 601 11.48 -16.72 19.98
CA PHE A 601 10.42 -17.44 20.67
C PHE A 601 10.94 -18.45 21.67
N ILE A 602 10.27 -18.56 22.81
CA ILE A 602 10.47 -19.63 23.79
C ILE A 602 9.15 -20.00 24.46
N ASP A 603 8.82 -21.25 24.41
CA ASP A 603 7.72 -21.85 25.16
C ASP A 603 7.97 -23.32 25.49
N ALA A 604 7.41 -23.80 26.61
CA ALA A 604 7.62 -25.17 27.03
C ALA A 604 6.49 -25.73 27.88
N ALA A 605 6.19 -27.02 27.66
CA ALA A 605 5.36 -27.85 28.54
C ALA A 605 6.18 -28.97 29.18
N LEU A 606 5.80 -29.36 30.40
CA LEU A 606 6.35 -30.55 31.09
C LEU A 606 5.21 -31.53 31.40
N ARG A 607 5.34 -32.76 30.91
CA ARG A 607 4.28 -33.77 31.00
C ARG A 607 4.83 -35.14 31.43
N THR A 608 3.96 -36.05 31.94
CA THR A 608 4.28 -37.43 32.12
C THR A 608 3.91 -38.25 30.87
N GLY A 609 4.57 -39.35 30.65
CA GLY A 609 4.11 -40.39 29.73
C GLY A 609 4.73 -40.37 28.36
N PRO A 610 4.60 -41.42 27.61
CA PRO A 610 5.04 -41.52 26.25
C PRO A 610 4.13 -40.69 25.32
N GLN A 611 4.63 -40.45 24.12
CA GLN A 611 3.84 -39.82 23.04
C GLN A 611 2.43 -40.40 22.89
N MET A 612 1.51 -39.61 22.36
CA MET A 612 0.13 -40.03 22.12
C MET A 612 0.08 -41.42 21.48
N PRO A 613 -0.80 -42.35 21.96
CA PRO A 613 -0.94 -43.66 21.35
C PRO A 613 -1.30 -43.51 19.87
N GLY A 614 -0.60 -44.19 18.97
CA GLY A 614 -0.98 -44.26 17.57
C GLY A 614 -0.15 -43.44 16.59
N THR A 615 0.93 -42.73 17.01
CA THR A 615 1.80 -42.01 16.07
C THR A 615 3.24 -42.48 16.18
N LEU A 616 3.87 -42.75 15.05
CA LEU A 616 5.32 -42.93 14.98
C LEU A 616 6.02 -41.65 15.47
N PRO A 617 7.06 -41.75 16.34
CA PRO A 617 7.66 -40.58 16.97
C PRO A 617 8.16 -39.54 15.97
N VAL A 618 8.00 -38.26 16.31
CA VAL A 618 8.52 -37.12 15.53
C VAL A 618 10.06 -37.15 15.41
N ALA A 619 10.77 -37.83 16.34
CA ALA A 619 12.19 -38.14 16.22
C ALA A 619 12.55 -38.85 14.90
N LEU A 620 11.59 -39.39 14.18
CA LEU A 620 11.69 -39.92 12.83
C LEU A 620 11.93 -38.87 11.76
N ASN A 621 11.59 -37.60 11.98
CA ASN A 621 11.78 -36.54 10.98
C ASN A 621 13.26 -36.13 10.82
N ARG A 622 14.12 -36.27 11.82
CA ARG A 622 15.57 -36.00 11.70
C ARG A 622 16.42 -37.21 11.35
N GLY A 623 15.94 -38.44 11.61
CA GLY A 623 16.55 -39.70 11.20
C GLY A 623 15.87 -40.38 9.99
N GLY A 624 14.94 -39.67 9.34
CA GLY A 624 13.90 -40.21 8.47
C GLY A 624 14.35 -41.19 7.38
N LYS A 625 15.38 -40.86 6.61
CA LYS A 625 15.85 -41.74 5.53
C LYS A 625 16.40 -43.10 6.02
N ARG A 626 17.00 -43.16 7.21
CA ARG A 626 17.56 -44.38 7.76
C ARG A 626 16.47 -45.31 8.30
N LEU A 627 15.48 -44.76 9.02
CA LEU A 627 14.36 -45.53 9.55
C LEU A 627 13.39 -45.92 8.44
N GLU A 628 13.10 -45.03 7.50
CA GLU A 628 12.33 -45.38 6.28
C GLU A 628 13.03 -46.51 5.50
N GLY A 629 14.36 -46.51 5.46
CA GLY A 629 15.16 -47.58 4.86
C GLY A 629 14.99 -48.92 5.58
N GLU A 630 14.92 -48.93 6.92
CA GLU A 630 14.67 -50.11 7.73
C GLU A 630 13.22 -50.61 7.61
N LEU A 631 12.25 -49.71 7.72
CA LEU A 631 10.85 -50.05 7.52
C LEU A 631 10.59 -50.58 6.09
N SER A 632 11.25 -49.98 5.09
CA SER A 632 11.13 -50.43 3.70
C SER A 632 11.73 -51.80 3.44
N LYS A 633 12.76 -52.21 4.23
CA LYS A 633 13.32 -53.59 4.17
C LYS A 633 12.36 -54.62 4.75
N HIS A 634 11.59 -54.23 5.79
CA HIS A 634 10.69 -55.14 6.49
C HIS A 634 9.29 -55.20 5.86
N PHE A 635 8.70 -54.04 5.59
CA PHE A 635 7.31 -53.90 5.07
C PHE A 635 7.24 -53.72 3.55
N GLY A 636 8.38 -53.58 2.88
CA GLY A 636 8.42 -53.24 1.46
C GLY A 636 8.35 -51.73 1.20
N ARG A 637 8.92 -51.33 0.04
CA ARG A 637 8.98 -49.90 -0.36
C ARG A 637 7.62 -49.32 -0.61
N GLU A 638 6.66 -50.09 -1.08
CA GLU A 638 5.31 -49.60 -1.45
C GLU A 638 4.51 -49.20 -0.21
N ILE A 639 4.53 -49.97 0.88
CA ILE A 639 3.80 -49.66 2.12
C ILE A 639 4.38 -48.37 2.78
N VAL A 640 5.70 -48.23 2.82
CA VAL A 640 6.34 -47.04 3.37
C VAL A 640 6.09 -45.80 2.50
N LYS A 641 6.00 -45.99 1.19
CA LYS A 641 5.60 -44.94 0.25
C LYS A 641 4.15 -44.53 0.47
N GLU A 642 3.24 -45.49 0.57
CA GLU A 642 1.82 -45.25 0.85
C GLU A 642 1.60 -44.49 2.17
N TRP A 643 2.29 -44.92 3.24
CA TRP A 643 2.30 -44.20 4.52
C TRP A 643 2.76 -42.74 4.39
N ARG A 644 3.87 -42.51 3.65
CA ARG A 644 4.35 -41.13 3.40
C ARG A 644 3.36 -40.30 2.60
N GLU A 645 2.78 -40.89 1.56
CA GLU A 645 1.76 -40.24 0.74
C GLU A 645 0.50 -39.93 1.56
N ALA A 646 0.08 -40.83 2.43
CA ALA A 646 -1.03 -40.61 3.35
C ALA A 646 -0.75 -39.43 4.33
N LYS A 647 0.46 -39.36 4.91
CA LYS A 647 0.87 -38.24 5.76
C LYS A 647 0.95 -36.92 5.00
N ASN A 648 1.52 -36.91 3.80
CA ASN A 648 1.56 -35.73 2.94
C ASN A 648 0.14 -35.27 2.56
N LYS A 649 -0.75 -36.24 2.30
CA LYS A 649 -2.15 -35.93 2.00
C LYS A 649 -2.89 -35.37 3.22
N LEU A 650 -2.64 -35.94 4.42
CA LEU A 650 -3.21 -35.38 5.66
C LEU A 650 -2.76 -33.92 5.85
N ASN A 651 -1.46 -33.64 5.73
CA ASN A 651 -0.94 -32.27 5.80
C ASN A 651 -1.55 -31.35 4.73
N SER A 652 -1.73 -31.87 3.50
CA SER A 652 -2.43 -31.14 2.43
C SER A 652 -3.87 -30.80 2.83
N ILE A 653 -4.65 -31.77 3.34
CA ILE A 653 -6.04 -31.56 3.78
C ILE A 653 -6.11 -30.54 4.92
N GLN A 654 -5.18 -30.62 5.88
CA GLN A 654 -5.13 -29.67 6.99
C GLN A 654 -4.77 -28.23 6.58
N ARG A 655 -3.99 -28.10 5.50
CA ARG A 655 -3.60 -26.82 4.91
C ARG A 655 -4.59 -26.30 3.85
N GLU A 656 -5.58 -27.13 3.46
CA GLU A 656 -6.63 -26.67 2.53
C GLU A 656 -7.37 -25.50 3.17
N MET A 657 -7.46 -24.43 2.41
CA MET A 657 -8.26 -23.26 2.78
C MET A 657 -9.55 -23.29 1.96
N PRO A 658 -10.72 -23.05 2.56
CA PRO A 658 -11.98 -22.99 1.82
C PRO A 658 -12.05 -21.70 1.01
N GLY A 659 -12.77 -21.76 -0.09
CA GLY A 659 -13.17 -20.58 -0.83
C GLY A 659 -12.16 -20.06 -1.86
N THR A 660 -12.47 -18.90 -2.40
CA THR A 660 -11.70 -18.27 -3.46
C THR A 660 -10.47 -17.54 -2.87
N PRO A 661 -9.24 -17.82 -3.36
CA PRO A 661 -8.06 -17.11 -2.89
C PRO A 661 -8.06 -15.66 -3.37
N LEU A 662 -7.89 -14.70 -2.48
CA LEU A 662 -7.85 -13.27 -2.73
C LEU A 662 -6.53 -12.67 -2.24
N ASN A 663 -5.98 -11.72 -3.00
CA ASN A 663 -4.86 -10.89 -2.58
C ASN A 663 -5.40 -9.56 -2.05
N VAL A 664 -5.54 -9.45 -0.75
CA VAL A 664 -6.31 -8.40 -0.09
C VAL A 664 -5.63 -7.90 1.17
N VAL A 665 -6.14 -6.82 1.74
CA VAL A 665 -5.65 -6.27 3.00
C VAL A 665 -5.78 -7.27 4.15
N LYS A 666 -4.86 -7.15 5.12
CA LYS A 666 -4.94 -7.84 6.41
C LYS A 666 -4.49 -6.86 7.50
N GLU A 667 -5.17 -6.84 8.63
CA GLU A 667 -4.75 -6.10 9.83
C GLU A 667 -4.20 -7.01 10.91
N SER A 668 -3.33 -6.45 11.76
CA SER A 668 -2.70 -7.12 12.90
C SER A 668 -3.64 -7.33 14.08
N GLY A 669 -4.87 -6.81 14.02
CA GLY A 669 -5.90 -6.94 15.04
C GLY A 669 -6.72 -5.67 15.24
N SER A 670 -7.59 -5.69 16.27
CA SER A 670 -8.51 -4.58 16.55
C SER A 670 -7.89 -3.41 17.33
N GLN A 671 -6.69 -3.55 17.82
CA GLN A 671 -5.98 -2.51 18.60
C GLN A 671 -4.53 -2.40 18.14
N PRO A 672 -4.27 -1.78 16.98
CA PRO A 672 -2.91 -1.53 16.54
C PRO A 672 -2.21 -0.58 17.54
N LEU A 673 -0.88 -0.72 17.65
CA LEU A 673 -0.06 0.14 18.49
C LEU A 673 -0.20 1.62 18.06
N PRO A 674 0.01 2.59 18.95
CA PRO A 674 0.13 4.00 18.57
C PRO A 674 1.24 4.20 17.54
N LEU A 675 1.01 5.11 16.60
CA LEU A 675 2.04 5.55 15.66
C LEU A 675 2.77 6.75 16.24
N GLN A 676 4.07 6.86 15.98
CA GLN A 676 4.87 8.01 16.35
C GLN A 676 5.24 8.84 15.12
N VAL A 677 5.37 10.15 15.28
CA VAL A 677 5.97 11.01 14.27
C VAL A 677 7.41 10.56 14.05
N HIS A 678 7.82 10.36 12.82
CA HIS A 678 9.21 10.04 12.52
C HIS A 678 9.95 11.32 12.15
N LEU A 679 10.85 11.75 13.01
CA LEU A 679 11.65 12.94 12.77
C LEU A 679 12.43 12.77 11.45
N ARG A 680 12.26 13.72 10.55
CA ARG A 680 12.80 13.68 9.17
C ARG A 680 12.43 12.42 8.36
N GLY A 681 11.32 11.79 8.67
CA GLY A 681 10.86 10.59 7.98
C GLY A 681 11.58 9.30 8.36
N SER A 682 12.51 9.33 9.33
CA SER A 682 13.27 8.17 9.76
C SER A 682 12.52 7.34 10.80
N ALA A 683 12.26 6.10 10.50
CA ALA A 683 11.67 5.13 11.45
C ALA A 683 12.56 4.87 12.69
N HIS A 684 13.84 5.26 12.63
CA HIS A 684 14.80 5.11 13.73
C HIS A 684 14.85 6.35 14.66
N ALA A 685 14.14 7.42 14.29
CA ALA A 685 14.04 8.65 15.10
C ALA A 685 12.58 8.93 15.45
N PRO A 686 11.97 8.16 16.38
CA PRO A 686 10.58 8.36 16.78
C PRO A 686 10.45 9.64 17.64
N GLY A 687 9.41 10.41 17.35
CA GLY A 687 8.97 11.59 18.12
C GLY A 687 7.67 11.31 18.88
N ASP A 688 6.77 12.30 18.91
CA ASP A 688 5.50 12.24 19.62
C ASP A 688 4.55 11.18 19.06
N GLU A 689 3.74 10.59 19.93
CA GLU A 689 2.67 9.68 19.52
C GLU A 689 1.51 10.45 18.87
N VAL A 690 0.91 9.83 17.85
CA VAL A 690 -0.24 10.36 17.14
C VAL A 690 -1.35 9.32 17.01
N GLU A 691 -2.58 9.81 17.01
CA GLU A 691 -3.78 9.02 16.78
C GLU A 691 -4.37 9.32 15.39
N PRO A 692 -5.24 8.43 14.85
CA PRO A 692 -5.92 8.68 13.59
C PRO A 692 -6.68 10.00 13.58
N ALA A 693 -6.33 10.89 12.67
CA ALA A 693 -6.96 12.19 12.50
C ALA A 693 -6.93 12.65 11.05
N PHE A 694 -7.90 13.49 10.69
CA PHE A 694 -8.01 14.13 9.39
C PHE A 694 -7.17 15.40 9.34
N PRO A 695 -6.73 15.85 8.14
CA PRO A 695 -5.88 17.02 8.00
C PRO A 695 -6.49 18.27 8.63
N SER A 696 -5.67 19.04 9.35
CA SER A 696 -6.06 20.24 10.10
C SER A 696 -6.82 21.26 9.25
N VAL A 697 -6.35 21.51 8.03
CA VAL A 697 -6.94 22.51 7.11
C VAL A 697 -8.39 22.19 6.75
N LEU A 698 -8.76 20.93 6.65
CA LEU A 698 -10.13 20.50 6.35
C LEU A 698 -11.06 20.52 7.57
N GLY A 699 -10.52 20.76 8.77
CA GLY A 699 -11.27 20.91 10.01
C GLY A 699 -11.36 22.34 10.52
N GLY A 700 -10.79 23.31 9.80
CA GLY A 700 -10.81 24.73 10.17
C GLY A 700 -9.93 25.13 11.35
N GLY A 701 -9.10 24.23 11.89
CA GLY A 701 -8.16 24.45 12.99
C GLY A 701 -6.69 24.38 12.57
N ASP A 702 -5.75 24.51 13.53
CA ASP A 702 -4.30 24.35 13.33
C ASP A 702 -3.81 22.99 13.82
N SER A 703 -4.71 22.08 14.11
CA SER A 703 -4.39 20.74 14.62
C SER A 703 -5.22 19.68 13.90
N PRO A 704 -4.69 18.47 13.70
CA PRO A 704 -5.43 17.36 13.09
C PRO A 704 -6.76 17.09 13.79
N VAL A 705 -7.80 16.80 13.02
CA VAL A 705 -9.15 16.54 13.53
C VAL A 705 -9.27 15.07 13.93
N PRO A 706 -9.40 14.75 15.23
CA PRO A 706 -9.45 13.37 15.70
C PRO A 706 -10.59 12.57 15.03
N ALA A 707 -10.27 11.37 14.55
CA ALA A 707 -11.27 10.47 13.98
C ALA A 707 -11.99 9.68 15.09
N SER A 708 -13.28 9.44 14.89
CA SER A 708 -14.05 8.48 15.71
C SER A 708 -14.15 7.15 14.97
N TYR A 709 -13.73 6.06 15.59
CA TYR A 709 -13.77 4.72 15.01
C TYR A 709 -14.02 3.67 16.10
N GLU A 710 -14.58 2.53 15.68
CA GLU A 710 -14.85 1.39 16.55
C GLU A 710 -14.33 0.11 15.89
N PRO A 711 -13.78 -0.83 16.68
CA PRO A 711 -13.36 -2.12 16.16
C PRO A 711 -14.48 -2.87 15.46
N VAL A 712 -14.20 -3.39 14.28
CA VAL A 712 -15.17 -4.17 13.50
C VAL A 712 -14.93 -5.65 13.72
N LYS A 713 -16.01 -6.37 14.07
CA LYS A 713 -16.02 -7.83 14.25
C LYS A 713 -17.05 -8.43 13.30
N HIS A 714 -16.62 -9.37 12.49
CA HIS A 714 -17.49 -10.18 11.65
C HIS A 714 -17.67 -11.58 12.25
N GLU A 715 -18.70 -12.30 11.78
CA GLU A 715 -18.92 -13.71 12.16
C GLU A 715 -17.74 -14.61 11.75
N VAL A 716 -17.06 -14.24 10.67
CA VAL A 716 -15.92 -14.97 10.08
C VAL A 716 -14.78 -14.02 9.83
N GLY A 717 -13.60 -14.34 10.36
CA GLY A 717 -12.38 -13.58 10.18
C GLY A 717 -11.89 -12.85 11.44
N PRO A 718 -10.68 -12.29 11.42
CA PRO A 718 -10.15 -11.52 12.54
C PRO A 718 -10.89 -10.18 12.65
N ALA A 719 -11.02 -9.69 13.87
CA ALA A 719 -11.47 -8.33 14.10
C ALA A 719 -10.44 -7.32 13.57
N THR A 720 -10.92 -6.20 13.02
CA THR A 720 -10.11 -5.08 12.55
C THR A 720 -10.29 -3.86 13.45
N SER A 721 -9.46 -2.84 13.27
CA SER A 721 -9.51 -1.63 14.08
C SER A 721 -10.70 -0.71 13.76
N GLY A 722 -11.25 -0.78 12.54
CA GLY A 722 -12.25 0.16 12.04
C GLY A 722 -11.68 1.53 11.62
N ARG A 723 -10.36 1.71 11.73
CA ARG A 723 -9.68 2.95 11.34
C ARG A 723 -9.85 3.26 9.87
N ARG A 724 -9.61 2.28 8.99
CA ARG A 724 -9.76 2.43 7.54
C ARG A 724 -11.21 2.77 7.14
N LEU A 725 -12.20 2.17 7.81
CA LEU A 725 -13.60 2.48 7.56
C LEU A 725 -13.97 3.92 7.95
N ALA A 726 -13.38 4.44 9.03
CA ALA A 726 -13.58 5.85 9.42
C ALA A 726 -12.99 6.80 8.36
N LEU A 727 -11.77 6.53 7.89
CA LEU A 727 -11.16 7.29 6.80
C LEU A 727 -11.99 7.20 5.52
N ALA A 728 -12.40 6.00 5.14
CA ALA A 728 -13.18 5.77 3.93
C ALA A 728 -14.51 6.51 3.93
N LYS A 729 -15.23 6.51 5.04
CA LYS A 729 -16.50 7.25 5.20
C LYS A 729 -16.28 8.76 5.15
N TRP A 730 -15.21 9.27 5.71
CA TRP A 730 -14.88 10.69 5.66
C TRP A 730 -14.53 11.14 4.23
N ILE A 731 -13.72 10.35 3.51
CA ILE A 731 -13.42 10.63 2.09
C ILE A 731 -14.70 10.56 1.24
N ALA A 732 -15.54 9.55 1.44
CA ALA A 732 -16.77 9.31 0.68
C ALA A 732 -17.95 10.20 1.08
N SER A 733 -17.78 11.09 2.07
CA SER A 733 -18.83 12.00 2.53
C SER A 733 -19.14 13.06 1.49
N PRO A 734 -20.41 13.41 1.26
CA PRO A 734 -20.78 14.55 0.41
C PRO A 734 -20.29 15.89 0.97
N GLU A 735 -19.99 15.98 2.26
CA GLU A 735 -19.41 17.18 2.89
C GLU A 735 -17.89 17.32 2.65
N ASN A 736 -17.22 16.27 2.16
CA ASN A 736 -15.79 16.37 1.81
C ASN A 736 -15.64 17.24 0.56
N PRO A 737 -14.92 18.39 0.64
CA PRO A 737 -14.87 19.34 -0.47
C PRO A 737 -14.07 18.85 -1.67
N LEU A 738 -13.25 17.82 -1.51
CA LEU A 738 -12.27 17.37 -2.51
C LEU A 738 -12.78 16.22 -3.36
N THR A 739 -13.37 15.19 -2.74
CA THR A 739 -13.63 13.90 -3.39
C THR A 739 -14.48 14.01 -4.66
N SER A 740 -15.58 14.78 -4.62
CA SER A 740 -16.43 14.98 -5.78
C SER A 740 -15.74 15.84 -6.86
N ARG A 741 -15.01 16.89 -6.47
CA ARG A 741 -14.24 17.73 -7.40
C ARG A 741 -13.15 16.93 -8.12
N VAL A 742 -12.40 16.12 -7.39
CA VAL A 742 -11.30 15.34 -7.95
C VAL A 742 -11.78 14.33 -8.98
N ILE A 743 -12.84 13.57 -8.69
CA ILE A 743 -13.35 12.59 -9.68
C ILE A 743 -14.01 13.29 -10.88
N MET A 744 -14.74 14.39 -10.68
CA MET A 744 -15.33 15.14 -11.77
C MET A 744 -14.28 15.78 -12.67
N ASN A 745 -13.21 16.32 -12.09
CA ASN A 745 -12.09 16.84 -12.84
C ASN A 745 -11.43 15.77 -13.72
N ARG A 746 -11.29 14.54 -13.22
CA ARG A 746 -10.74 13.42 -14.00
C ARG A 746 -11.68 12.94 -15.10
N LEU A 747 -13.01 12.84 -14.84
CA LEU A 747 -13.97 12.55 -15.90
C LEU A 747 -13.86 13.57 -17.02
N TRP A 748 -13.84 14.84 -16.66
CA TRP A 748 -13.67 15.95 -17.59
C TRP A 748 -12.38 15.82 -18.41
N GLN A 749 -11.25 15.56 -17.72
CA GLN A 749 -9.95 15.35 -18.36
C GLN A 749 -9.97 14.25 -19.42
N HIS A 750 -10.63 13.13 -19.13
CA HIS A 750 -10.66 12.01 -20.07
C HIS A 750 -11.55 12.27 -21.29
N HIS A 751 -12.52 13.18 -21.19
CA HIS A 751 -13.36 13.58 -22.33
C HIS A 751 -12.77 14.74 -23.14
N PHE A 752 -12.11 15.71 -22.48
CA PHE A 752 -11.60 16.90 -23.13
C PHE A 752 -10.07 16.96 -23.28
N GLY A 753 -9.37 15.94 -22.82
CA GLY A 753 -7.90 15.86 -22.90
C GLY A 753 -7.14 16.60 -21.79
N ARG A 754 -7.81 17.54 -21.08
CA ARG A 754 -7.26 18.24 -19.91
C ARG A 754 -8.33 18.42 -18.83
N GLY A 755 -7.91 18.47 -17.56
CA GLY A 755 -8.79 18.78 -16.45
C GLY A 755 -9.20 20.26 -16.42
N ILE A 756 -10.32 20.56 -15.78
CA ILE A 756 -10.67 21.94 -15.36
C ILE A 756 -9.57 22.46 -14.42
N VAL A 757 -9.05 21.60 -13.54
CA VAL A 757 -7.79 21.77 -12.81
C VAL A 757 -6.73 20.93 -13.52
N PRO A 758 -5.75 21.55 -14.21
CA PRO A 758 -4.77 20.80 -14.99
C PRO A 758 -3.88 19.89 -14.14
N SER A 759 -3.54 20.30 -12.91
CA SER A 759 -2.78 19.50 -11.93
C SER A 759 -3.70 18.50 -11.20
N THR A 760 -4.13 17.44 -11.87
CA THR A 760 -5.24 16.57 -11.42
C THR A 760 -4.98 15.74 -10.16
N ASN A 761 -3.72 15.60 -9.70
CA ASN A 761 -3.35 14.98 -8.42
C ASN A 761 -2.97 16.02 -7.34
N ASP A 762 -2.97 17.32 -7.69
CA ASP A 762 -2.59 18.39 -6.78
C ASP A 762 -3.56 19.57 -6.89
N PHE A 763 -4.47 19.65 -5.94
CA PHE A 763 -5.43 20.76 -5.75
C PHE A 763 -4.93 21.74 -4.66
N GLY A 764 -3.71 21.49 -4.14
CA GLY A 764 -3.04 22.35 -3.19
C GLY A 764 -2.48 23.63 -3.82
N GLN A 765 -1.74 24.40 -3.01
CA GLN A 765 -1.18 25.70 -3.41
C GLN A 765 -0.03 25.61 -4.43
N LEU A 766 0.51 24.41 -4.69
CA LEU A 766 1.48 24.19 -5.77
C LEU A 766 0.83 23.71 -7.06
N GLY A 767 -0.43 23.34 -7.00
CA GLY A 767 -1.24 23.00 -8.17
C GLY A 767 -1.64 24.23 -8.97
N GLU A 768 -2.37 23.99 -10.05
CA GLU A 768 -2.93 25.03 -10.90
C GLU A 768 -4.36 25.36 -10.47
N ASP A 769 -4.77 26.62 -10.63
CA ASP A 769 -6.14 27.03 -10.36
C ASP A 769 -7.11 26.42 -11.37
N PRO A 770 -8.38 26.19 -10.99
CA PRO A 770 -9.40 25.74 -11.93
C PRO A 770 -9.69 26.82 -12.97
N THR A 771 -9.70 26.43 -14.26
CA THR A 771 -10.06 27.35 -15.36
C THR A 771 -11.54 27.79 -15.30
N HIS A 772 -12.42 26.92 -14.77
CA HIS A 772 -13.85 27.10 -14.65
C HIS A 772 -14.35 26.66 -13.27
N PRO A 773 -14.09 27.42 -12.20
CA PRO A 773 -14.38 26.97 -10.83
C PRO A 773 -15.85 26.69 -10.58
N GLU A 774 -16.74 27.55 -11.10
CA GLU A 774 -18.19 27.36 -10.95
C GLU A 774 -18.69 26.10 -11.69
N LEU A 775 -18.18 25.83 -12.88
CA LEU A 775 -18.51 24.60 -13.61
C LEU A 775 -18.06 23.34 -12.81
N LEU A 776 -16.87 23.38 -12.24
CA LEU A 776 -16.36 22.26 -11.41
C LEU A 776 -17.25 22.00 -10.19
N ASP A 777 -17.66 23.06 -9.49
CA ASP A 777 -18.56 22.96 -8.34
C ASP A 777 -19.98 22.51 -8.76
N PHE A 778 -20.50 23.00 -9.87
CA PHE A 778 -21.75 22.52 -10.43
C PHE A 778 -21.74 21.03 -10.75
N LEU A 779 -20.69 20.56 -11.43
CA LEU A 779 -20.54 19.15 -11.78
C LEU A 779 -20.37 18.28 -10.52
N SER A 780 -19.60 18.75 -9.54
CA SER A 780 -19.37 18.04 -8.27
C SER A 780 -20.65 17.88 -7.45
N ALA A 781 -21.42 18.96 -7.32
CA ALA A 781 -22.70 18.90 -6.64
C ALA A 781 -23.72 18.03 -7.41
N THR A 782 -23.70 18.10 -8.76
CA THR A 782 -24.58 17.27 -9.60
C THR A 782 -24.28 15.79 -9.48
N LEU A 783 -23.00 15.41 -9.39
CA LEU A 783 -22.60 14.01 -9.13
C LEU A 783 -23.22 13.48 -7.82
N VAL A 784 -23.15 14.27 -6.75
CA VAL A 784 -23.75 13.92 -5.46
C VAL A 784 -25.27 13.79 -5.57
N GLU A 785 -25.93 14.73 -6.22
CA GLU A 785 -27.39 14.71 -6.45
C GLU A 785 -27.84 13.51 -7.29
N LYS A 786 -27.00 13.06 -8.23
CA LYS A 786 -27.24 11.89 -9.08
C LYS A 786 -26.83 10.57 -8.39
N GLY A 787 -26.62 10.59 -7.07
CA GLY A 787 -26.28 9.40 -6.30
C GLY A 787 -24.89 8.83 -6.60
N TRP A 788 -23.96 9.71 -6.98
CA TRP A 788 -22.57 9.35 -7.32
C TRP A 788 -22.45 8.46 -8.56
N SER A 789 -23.41 8.48 -9.49
CA SER A 789 -23.41 7.74 -10.75
C SER A 789 -22.46 8.38 -11.76
N LEU A 790 -21.42 7.65 -12.14
CA LEU A 790 -20.49 8.12 -13.17
C LEU A 790 -21.11 8.05 -14.57
N LYS A 791 -21.99 7.08 -14.83
CA LYS A 791 -22.68 6.98 -16.13
C LYS A 791 -23.62 8.16 -16.38
N GLU A 792 -24.27 8.68 -15.35
CA GLU A 792 -25.07 9.92 -15.46
C GLU A 792 -24.21 11.13 -15.83
N MET A 793 -22.99 11.21 -15.25
CA MET A 793 -22.08 12.31 -15.57
C MET A 793 -21.51 12.19 -16.99
N HIS A 794 -21.26 10.98 -17.49
CA HIS A 794 -20.89 10.76 -18.90
C HIS A 794 -22.00 11.25 -19.85
N ARG A 795 -23.25 10.90 -19.55
CA ARG A 795 -24.41 11.40 -20.33
C ARG A 795 -24.45 12.92 -20.37
N LEU A 796 -24.29 13.56 -19.20
CA LEU A 796 -24.33 15.01 -19.09
C LEU A 796 -23.21 15.67 -19.91
N ILE A 797 -21.98 15.16 -19.83
CA ILE A 797 -20.82 15.69 -20.55
C ILE A 797 -20.99 15.49 -22.06
N ILE A 798 -21.26 14.26 -22.51
CA ILE A 798 -21.34 13.93 -23.94
C ILE A 798 -22.52 14.59 -24.63
N SER A 799 -23.64 14.82 -23.92
CA SER A 799 -24.80 15.53 -24.47
C SER A 799 -24.55 17.03 -24.66
N SER A 800 -23.50 17.63 -24.06
CA SER A 800 -23.17 19.04 -24.22
C SER A 800 -22.76 19.37 -25.67
N ARG A 801 -23.07 20.59 -26.10
CA ARG A 801 -22.58 21.11 -27.40
C ARG A 801 -21.04 21.31 -27.37
N ALA A 802 -20.49 21.60 -26.19
CA ALA A 802 -19.05 21.70 -25.98
C ALA A 802 -18.32 20.43 -26.39
N TYR A 803 -18.83 19.24 -26.01
CA TYR A 803 -18.26 17.96 -26.41
C TYR A 803 -18.36 17.69 -27.93
N ARG A 804 -19.38 18.25 -28.57
CA ARG A 804 -19.64 18.07 -30.00
C ARG A 804 -18.89 19.07 -30.90
N ARG A 805 -18.09 19.99 -30.32
CA ARG A 805 -17.33 20.99 -31.10
C ARG A 805 -16.32 20.33 -32.02
N SER A 806 -16.09 20.95 -33.18
CA SER A 806 -15.04 20.57 -34.11
C SER A 806 -13.66 20.86 -33.51
N SER A 807 -12.66 20.05 -33.86
CA SER A 807 -11.26 20.27 -33.53
C SER A 807 -10.56 21.27 -34.47
N THR A 808 -11.23 21.74 -35.50
CA THR A 808 -10.66 22.64 -36.52
C THR A 808 -10.13 23.93 -35.88
N PRO A 809 -8.87 24.32 -36.15
CA PRO A 809 -8.32 25.53 -35.55
C PRO A 809 -8.97 26.80 -36.13
N ASP A 810 -9.40 27.71 -35.26
CA ASP A 810 -9.76 29.10 -35.63
C ASP A 810 -8.56 30.02 -35.39
N SER A 811 -8.20 30.82 -36.36
CA SER A 811 -6.99 31.63 -36.31
C SER A 811 -7.04 32.78 -35.31
N GLN A 812 -8.21 33.30 -34.98
CA GLN A 812 -8.38 34.38 -34.02
C GLN A 812 -8.36 33.80 -32.60
N ASN A 813 -9.09 32.71 -32.35
CA ASN A 813 -9.12 32.07 -31.05
C ASN A 813 -7.72 31.49 -30.68
N LEU A 814 -6.95 30.99 -31.66
CA LEU A 814 -5.57 30.56 -31.44
C LEU A 814 -4.61 31.67 -31.01
N LEU A 815 -4.91 32.95 -31.31
CA LEU A 815 -4.08 34.04 -30.82
C LEU A 815 -4.38 34.41 -29.38
N GLU A 816 -5.63 34.29 -28.96
CA GLU A 816 -6.10 34.69 -27.62
C GLU A 816 -6.02 33.54 -26.62
N ASP A 817 -6.39 32.32 -27.01
CA ASP A 817 -6.34 31.10 -26.20
C ASP A 817 -5.72 29.94 -27.00
N PRO A 818 -4.40 29.96 -27.24
CA PRO A 818 -3.71 28.92 -28.01
C PRO A 818 -3.79 27.53 -27.39
N GLN A 819 -3.91 27.47 -26.08
CA GLN A 819 -3.98 26.22 -25.31
C GLN A 819 -5.39 25.68 -25.14
N ASN A 820 -6.41 26.33 -25.70
CA ASN A 820 -7.81 25.95 -25.57
C ASN A 820 -8.24 25.82 -24.10
N THR A 821 -7.80 26.71 -23.23
CA THR A 821 -8.12 26.70 -21.79
C THR A 821 -9.60 26.97 -21.54
N LEU A 822 -10.27 27.67 -22.46
CA LEU A 822 -11.69 27.99 -22.41
C LEU A 822 -12.56 27.01 -23.21
N PHE A 823 -12.00 25.92 -23.69
CA PHE A 823 -12.68 24.84 -24.41
C PHE A 823 -13.48 25.34 -25.64
N TRP A 824 -13.03 26.37 -26.39
CA TRP A 824 -13.69 26.88 -27.56
C TRP A 824 -13.77 25.92 -28.74
N ARG A 825 -12.89 24.86 -28.74
CA ARG A 825 -12.89 23.72 -29.67
C ARG A 825 -12.79 22.42 -28.89
N TYR A 826 -12.89 21.29 -29.58
CA TYR A 826 -12.42 20.00 -29.09
C TYR A 826 -10.92 19.84 -29.40
N ASP A 827 -10.11 19.30 -28.50
CA ASP A 827 -8.71 19.06 -28.76
C ASP A 827 -8.50 17.68 -29.41
N MET A 828 -7.85 17.66 -30.58
CA MET A 828 -7.44 16.43 -31.23
C MET A 828 -6.46 15.67 -30.31
N ARG A 829 -6.69 14.37 -30.12
CA ARG A 829 -5.83 13.54 -29.31
C ARG A 829 -5.34 12.29 -30.07
N ARG A 830 -4.12 11.83 -29.79
CA ARG A 830 -3.68 10.50 -30.21
C ARG A 830 -4.40 9.43 -29.41
N LEU A 831 -4.71 8.29 -30.03
CA LEU A 831 -5.19 7.09 -29.33
C LEU A 831 -4.16 6.63 -28.30
N THR A 832 -4.62 6.11 -27.17
CA THR A 832 -3.76 5.47 -26.14
C THR A 832 -3.15 4.18 -26.65
N ALA A 833 -2.10 3.71 -25.99
CA ALA A 833 -1.41 2.47 -26.35
C ALA A 833 -2.36 1.27 -26.48
N GLU A 834 -3.28 1.15 -25.51
CA GLU A 834 -4.30 0.09 -25.48
C GLU A 834 -5.31 0.26 -26.60
N GLU A 835 -5.79 1.48 -26.86
CA GLU A 835 -6.73 1.77 -27.96
C GLU A 835 -6.12 1.42 -29.32
N ILE A 836 -4.84 1.74 -29.54
CA ILE A 836 -4.14 1.41 -30.80
C ILE A 836 -4.07 -0.11 -30.98
N ARG A 837 -3.58 -0.84 -29.99
CA ARG A 837 -3.44 -2.29 -30.10
C ARG A 837 -4.80 -2.98 -30.26
N ASP A 838 -5.77 -2.60 -29.45
CA ASP A 838 -7.10 -3.21 -29.48
C ASP A 838 -7.84 -2.90 -30.79
N SER A 839 -7.63 -1.70 -31.37
CA SER A 839 -8.15 -1.32 -32.69
C SER A 839 -7.53 -2.13 -33.83
N LEU A 840 -6.20 -2.39 -33.78
CA LEU A 840 -5.54 -3.27 -34.77
C LEU A 840 -6.14 -4.68 -34.76
N LEU A 841 -6.36 -5.23 -33.57
CA LEU A 841 -6.98 -6.55 -33.42
C LEU A 841 -8.46 -6.57 -33.84
N ALA A 842 -9.19 -5.50 -33.53
CA ALA A 842 -10.60 -5.36 -33.94
C ALA A 842 -10.73 -5.25 -35.45
N LEU A 843 -9.89 -4.41 -36.10
CA LEU A 843 -9.85 -4.18 -37.53
C LEU A 843 -9.56 -5.47 -38.31
N SER A 844 -8.63 -6.29 -37.83
CA SER A 844 -8.28 -7.57 -38.43
C SER A 844 -9.26 -8.73 -38.09
N GLY A 845 -10.26 -8.48 -37.23
CA GLY A 845 -11.18 -9.51 -36.76
C GLY A 845 -10.59 -10.50 -35.74
N ASN A 846 -9.39 -10.24 -35.27
CA ASN A 846 -8.65 -11.10 -34.33
C ASN A 846 -8.91 -10.79 -32.85
N LEU A 847 -9.61 -9.72 -32.51
CA LEU A 847 -9.84 -9.34 -31.12
C LEU A 847 -10.68 -10.41 -30.40
N ASN A 848 -10.11 -10.97 -29.33
CA ASN A 848 -10.85 -11.86 -28.44
C ASN A 848 -11.65 -11.04 -27.41
N PRO A 849 -12.98 -11.10 -27.42
CA PRO A 849 -13.83 -10.31 -26.51
C PRO A 849 -13.96 -10.91 -25.10
N GLU A 850 -13.29 -12.03 -24.80
CA GLU A 850 -13.37 -12.68 -23.50
C GLU A 850 -12.94 -11.75 -22.37
N GLN A 851 -13.77 -11.66 -21.32
CA GLN A 851 -13.58 -10.77 -20.19
C GLN A 851 -13.17 -11.49 -18.92
N GLY A 852 -12.46 -10.76 -18.04
CA GLY A 852 -12.11 -11.24 -16.72
C GLY A 852 -11.06 -12.36 -16.70
N GLY A 853 -10.77 -12.87 -15.51
CA GLY A 853 -9.84 -13.97 -15.34
C GLY A 853 -8.35 -13.59 -15.31
N PRO A 854 -7.47 -14.56 -15.19
CA PRO A 854 -6.03 -14.34 -15.14
C PRO A 854 -5.50 -13.59 -16.37
N TRP A 855 -4.34 -12.97 -16.19
CA TRP A 855 -3.61 -12.28 -17.24
C TRP A 855 -3.10 -13.21 -18.34
N VAL A 856 -2.83 -12.63 -19.50
CA VAL A 856 -2.28 -13.30 -20.68
C VAL A 856 -0.90 -12.74 -21.04
N TYR A 857 -0.13 -13.54 -21.77
CA TYR A 857 1.22 -13.18 -22.21
C TYR A 857 1.32 -13.21 -23.74
N PRO A 858 1.08 -12.10 -24.43
CA PRO A 858 1.37 -11.99 -25.88
C PRO A 858 2.87 -12.20 -26.18
N GLU A 859 3.19 -12.37 -27.45
CA GLU A 859 4.58 -12.50 -27.89
C GLU A 859 5.38 -11.23 -27.63
N LEU A 860 6.58 -11.38 -27.11
CA LEU A 860 7.60 -10.33 -27.02
C LEU A 860 8.76 -10.66 -27.96
N PRO A 861 9.43 -9.65 -28.54
CA PRO A 861 10.65 -9.85 -29.32
C PRO A 861 11.69 -10.64 -28.53
N PRO A 862 12.43 -11.59 -29.17
CA PRO A 862 13.46 -12.38 -28.49
C PRO A 862 14.53 -11.54 -27.81
N GLU A 863 14.85 -10.37 -28.36
CA GLU A 863 15.83 -9.42 -27.83
C GLU A 863 15.34 -8.84 -26.49
N VAL A 864 14.05 -8.53 -26.41
CA VAL A 864 13.42 -8.04 -25.16
C VAL A 864 13.39 -9.15 -24.11
N LEU A 865 13.04 -10.37 -24.50
CA LEU A 865 13.04 -11.53 -23.60
C LEU A 865 14.44 -11.85 -23.06
N ALA A 866 15.50 -11.56 -23.84
CA ALA A 866 16.88 -11.77 -23.44
C ALA A 866 17.33 -10.80 -22.33
N THR A 867 16.69 -9.64 -22.17
CA THR A 867 17.00 -8.67 -21.11
C THR A 867 16.39 -9.01 -19.75
N ALA A 868 15.44 -9.96 -19.73
CA ALA A 868 14.80 -10.37 -18.49
C ALA A 868 15.79 -11.01 -17.50
N SER A 869 15.66 -10.70 -16.23
CA SER A 869 16.49 -11.28 -15.14
C SER A 869 16.43 -12.82 -15.09
N ARG A 870 15.39 -13.42 -15.65
CA ARG A 870 15.20 -14.87 -15.81
C ARG A 870 14.72 -15.18 -17.24
N PRO A 871 15.61 -15.21 -18.24
CA PRO A 871 15.25 -15.51 -19.62
C PRO A 871 14.43 -16.80 -19.74
N GLY A 872 13.33 -16.74 -20.48
CA GLY A 872 12.43 -17.89 -20.71
C GLY A 872 11.50 -18.27 -19.56
N LYS A 873 11.62 -17.66 -18.38
CA LYS A 873 10.72 -17.89 -17.23
C LYS A 873 9.93 -16.66 -16.79
N GLY A 874 10.42 -15.46 -17.09
CA GLY A 874 9.81 -14.21 -16.66
C GLY A 874 8.58 -13.80 -17.47
N TRP A 875 8.39 -14.37 -18.68
CA TRP A 875 7.28 -14.10 -19.59
C TRP A 875 6.90 -15.37 -20.35
N PRO A 876 6.09 -16.27 -19.74
CA PRO A 876 5.65 -17.49 -20.38
C PRO A 876 4.55 -17.22 -21.41
N ILE A 877 4.89 -17.11 -22.67
CA ILE A 877 3.94 -16.82 -23.77
C ILE A 877 2.73 -17.76 -23.67
N SER A 878 1.51 -17.19 -23.68
CA SER A 878 0.26 -17.95 -23.66
C SER A 878 0.20 -18.91 -24.86
N GLN A 879 -0.20 -20.15 -24.62
CA GLN A 879 -0.19 -21.17 -25.66
C GLN A 879 -1.30 -20.96 -26.69
N ASP A 880 -2.48 -20.54 -26.25
CA ASP A 880 -3.59 -20.21 -27.14
C ASP A 880 -3.35 -18.84 -27.78
N MET A 881 -3.50 -18.78 -29.11
CA MET A 881 -3.41 -17.55 -29.87
C MET A 881 -4.59 -16.61 -29.54
N MET A 882 -5.77 -17.14 -29.28
CA MET A 882 -6.94 -16.35 -28.89
C MET A 882 -6.70 -15.64 -27.57
N ASP A 883 -6.04 -16.27 -26.59
CA ASP A 883 -5.65 -15.61 -25.34
C ASP A 883 -4.71 -14.42 -25.58
N ARG A 884 -3.75 -14.56 -26.51
CA ARG A 884 -2.81 -13.48 -26.84
C ARG A 884 -3.50 -12.26 -27.44
N ASN A 885 -4.67 -12.46 -28.05
CA ASN A 885 -5.46 -11.45 -28.73
C ASN A 885 -6.57 -10.84 -27.84
N ARG A 886 -6.60 -11.16 -26.54
CA ARG A 886 -7.50 -10.47 -25.61
C ARG A 886 -7.16 -8.98 -25.52
N ARG A 887 -8.12 -8.20 -25.03
CA ARG A 887 -7.92 -6.75 -24.83
C ARG A 887 -6.68 -6.46 -24.00
N SER A 888 -6.05 -5.34 -24.27
CA SER A 888 -4.77 -4.90 -23.66
C SER A 888 -4.83 -4.82 -22.14
N ILE A 889 -5.99 -4.58 -21.53
CA ILE A 889 -6.18 -4.56 -20.07
C ILE A 889 -5.89 -5.92 -19.42
N TYR A 890 -5.93 -7.02 -20.16
CA TYR A 890 -5.64 -8.38 -19.67
C TYR A 890 -4.21 -8.83 -19.88
N ILE A 891 -3.37 -8.04 -20.55
CA ILE A 891 -1.94 -8.34 -20.67
C ILE A 891 -1.27 -8.21 -19.30
N HIS A 892 -0.41 -9.19 -18.97
CA HIS A 892 0.34 -9.18 -17.70
C HIS A 892 1.13 -7.88 -17.52
N VAL A 893 0.81 -7.15 -16.48
CA VAL A 893 1.50 -5.90 -16.12
C VAL A 893 2.68 -6.22 -15.22
N LYS A 894 3.85 -6.40 -15.85
CA LYS A 894 5.11 -6.69 -15.17
C LYS A 894 5.98 -5.45 -15.08
N ARG A 895 6.40 -5.06 -13.86
CA ARG A 895 7.16 -3.82 -13.62
C ARG A 895 8.53 -3.82 -14.31
N SER A 896 9.25 -4.93 -14.23
CA SER A 896 10.60 -5.06 -14.83
C SER A 896 10.62 -5.41 -16.32
N LEU A 897 9.47 -5.75 -16.92
CA LEU A 897 9.39 -6.19 -18.31
C LEU A 897 8.05 -5.81 -18.92
N ARG A 898 7.96 -4.63 -19.50
CA ARG A 898 6.73 -4.09 -20.11
C ARG A 898 6.50 -4.70 -21.49
N PHE A 899 5.24 -4.85 -21.88
CA PHE A 899 4.87 -5.19 -23.25
C PHE A 899 5.25 -4.03 -24.16
N GLN A 900 6.16 -4.28 -25.10
CA GLN A 900 6.88 -3.21 -25.84
C GLN A 900 5.95 -2.23 -26.53
N MET A 901 4.93 -2.70 -27.27
CA MET A 901 4.02 -1.81 -27.98
C MET A 901 3.30 -0.84 -27.05
N LEU A 902 2.89 -1.29 -25.85
CA LEU A 902 2.26 -0.41 -24.88
C LEU A 902 3.25 0.60 -24.30
N ALA A 903 4.48 0.17 -24.06
CA ALA A 903 5.56 1.05 -23.57
C ALA A 903 5.96 2.11 -24.61
N ASP A 904 6.04 1.75 -25.89
CA ASP A 904 6.40 2.67 -26.99
C ASP A 904 5.34 3.77 -27.18
N PHE A 905 4.08 3.51 -26.82
CA PHE A 905 2.97 4.44 -26.93
C PHE A 905 2.53 5.03 -25.58
N ASP A 906 3.49 5.25 -24.67
CA ASP A 906 3.31 6.01 -23.42
C ASP A 906 2.36 5.34 -22.41
N GLN A 907 2.42 4.01 -22.26
CA GLN A 907 1.75 3.34 -21.14
C GLN A 907 2.18 3.95 -19.82
N ALA A 908 1.24 4.13 -18.89
CA ALA A 908 1.50 4.67 -17.58
C ALA A 908 2.62 3.94 -16.83
N ASP A 909 3.39 4.68 -16.05
CA ASP A 909 4.30 4.09 -15.08
C ASP A 909 3.49 3.36 -14.00
N THR A 910 3.97 2.19 -13.60
CA THR A 910 3.29 1.36 -12.59
C THR A 910 3.90 1.50 -11.20
N ASP A 911 4.92 2.34 -11.05
CA ASP A 911 5.63 2.53 -9.79
C ASP A 911 5.05 3.67 -8.96
N THR A 912 4.43 4.66 -9.61
CA THR A 912 3.79 5.82 -9.00
C THR A 912 2.37 6.02 -9.54
N PRO A 913 1.48 6.73 -8.81
CA PRO A 913 0.19 7.15 -9.34
C PRO A 913 0.35 7.98 -10.61
N CYS A 914 -0.33 7.61 -11.70
CA CYS A 914 -0.30 8.34 -12.95
C CYS A 914 -1.63 9.04 -13.19
N ALA A 915 -1.69 10.33 -12.93
CA ALA A 915 -2.89 11.15 -13.13
C ALA A 915 -3.11 11.51 -14.59
N VAL A 916 -2.03 11.78 -15.31
CA VAL A 916 -2.02 12.18 -16.72
C VAL A 916 -0.93 11.41 -17.44
N ARG A 917 -1.28 10.68 -18.48
CA ARG A 917 -0.28 10.07 -19.36
C ARG A 917 0.30 11.12 -20.29
N PHE A 918 1.59 11.07 -20.50
CA PHE A 918 2.20 11.82 -21.59
C PHE A 918 1.68 11.29 -22.96
N ALA A 919 1.52 12.17 -23.92
CA ALA A 919 1.25 11.81 -25.31
C ALA A 919 2.41 12.33 -26.17
N THR A 920 3.45 11.50 -26.29
CA THR A 920 4.64 11.88 -27.08
C THR A 920 4.40 11.58 -28.57
N THR A 921 5.10 12.30 -29.44
CA THR A 921 5.18 12.00 -30.87
C THR A 921 6.66 11.83 -31.22
N VAL A 922 7.10 10.58 -31.24
CA VAL A 922 8.52 10.23 -31.45
C VAL A 922 8.69 9.25 -32.61
N PRO A 923 9.83 9.27 -33.33
CA PRO A 923 10.06 8.39 -34.46
C PRO A 923 9.95 6.90 -34.15
N THR A 924 10.22 6.50 -32.92
CA THR A 924 10.12 5.10 -32.46
C THR A 924 8.70 4.56 -32.57
N GLN A 925 7.68 5.39 -32.38
CA GLN A 925 6.27 5.00 -32.53
C GLN A 925 5.93 4.67 -33.98
N ALA A 926 6.34 5.53 -34.93
CA ALA A 926 6.16 5.26 -36.35
C ALA A 926 6.93 4.00 -36.79
N LEU A 927 8.16 3.79 -36.26
CA LEU A 927 8.93 2.59 -36.53
C LEU A 927 8.30 1.35 -35.93
N ALA A 928 7.71 1.45 -34.76
CA ALA A 928 6.96 0.34 -34.13
C ALA A 928 5.74 -0.04 -34.98
N MET A 929 4.97 0.92 -35.49
CA MET A 929 3.84 0.65 -36.38
C MET A 929 4.24 0.02 -37.71
N LEU A 930 5.38 0.41 -38.26
CA LEU A 930 5.84 -0.12 -39.55
C LEU A 930 6.55 -1.49 -39.43
N ASN A 931 7.31 -1.71 -38.35
CA ASN A 931 8.26 -2.82 -38.26
C ASN A 931 7.89 -3.90 -37.27
N SER A 932 6.98 -3.63 -36.28
CA SER A 932 6.67 -4.65 -35.29
C SER A 932 5.98 -5.86 -35.92
N LYS A 933 6.31 -7.03 -35.39
CA LYS A 933 5.70 -8.31 -35.82
C LYS A 933 4.18 -8.25 -35.66
N LEU A 934 3.69 -7.70 -34.54
CA LEU A 934 2.25 -7.60 -34.27
C LEU A 934 1.51 -6.87 -35.39
N VAL A 935 1.94 -5.67 -35.76
CA VAL A 935 1.27 -4.85 -36.79
C VAL A 935 1.34 -5.53 -38.15
N ASN A 936 2.50 -6.09 -38.51
CA ASN A 936 2.64 -6.81 -39.79
C ASN A 936 1.76 -8.07 -39.85
N ASP A 937 1.67 -8.86 -38.76
CA ASP A 937 0.78 -10.02 -38.70
C ASP A 937 -0.71 -9.60 -38.84
N GLN A 938 -1.13 -8.49 -38.19
CA GLN A 938 -2.49 -7.98 -38.33
C GLN A 938 -2.76 -7.43 -39.74
N ALA A 939 -1.78 -6.82 -40.39
CA ALA A 939 -1.91 -6.36 -41.77
C ALA A 939 -2.12 -7.53 -42.75
N VAL A 940 -1.45 -8.67 -42.54
CA VAL A 940 -1.68 -9.89 -43.31
C VAL A 940 -3.11 -10.38 -43.17
N VAL A 941 -3.59 -10.53 -41.89
CA VAL A 941 -4.95 -11.02 -41.61
C VAL A 941 -6.00 -10.07 -42.16
N PHE A 942 -5.78 -8.76 -42.03
CA PHE A 942 -6.68 -7.75 -42.58
C PHE A 942 -6.76 -7.84 -44.11
N ALA A 943 -5.62 -7.97 -44.79
CA ALA A 943 -5.59 -8.17 -46.24
C ALA A 943 -6.31 -9.45 -46.70
N GLU A 944 -6.16 -10.55 -45.93
CA GLU A 944 -6.89 -11.81 -46.17
C GLU A 944 -8.42 -11.62 -45.98
N MET A 945 -8.85 -10.90 -44.95
CA MET A 945 -10.24 -10.58 -44.72
C MET A 945 -10.84 -9.77 -45.88
N LEU A 946 -10.13 -8.75 -46.37
CA LEU A 946 -10.62 -7.95 -47.47
C LEU A 946 -10.79 -8.77 -48.79
N ARG A 947 -10.02 -9.86 -48.96
CA ARG A 947 -10.13 -10.77 -50.09
C ARG A 947 -11.25 -11.79 -49.93
N ALA A 948 -11.52 -12.25 -48.72
CA ALA A 948 -12.48 -13.32 -48.43
C ALA A 948 -13.94 -12.89 -48.59
N ASP A 949 -14.23 -11.61 -48.50
CA ASP A 949 -15.61 -11.10 -48.47
C ASP A 949 -16.28 -10.93 -49.86
N GLY A 950 -15.65 -11.45 -50.93
CA GLY A 950 -16.29 -11.64 -52.23
C GLY A 950 -16.37 -10.41 -53.12
N GLU A 951 -15.68 -9.33 -52.80
CA GLU A 951 -15.46 -8.21 -53.71
C GLU A 951 -14.49 -8.61 -54.81
N ASP A 952 -14.97 -8.59 -56.05
CA ASP A 952 -14.25 -9.20 -57.19
C ASP A 952 -13.14 -8.30 -57.76
N ASP A 953 -13.07 -6.99 -57.43
CA ASP A 953 -12.09 -6.09 -57.99
C ASP A 953 -11.21 -5.41 -56.93
N LEU A 954 -9.99 -5.06 -57.30
CA LEU A 954 -8.99 -4.45 -56.45
C LEU A 954 -9.48 -3.10 -55.86
N ARG A 955 -10.18 -2.31 -56.67
CA ARG A 955 -10.69 -0.99 -56.27
C ARG A 955 -11.71 -1.09 -55.12
N SER A 956 -12.64 -2.02 -55.23
CA SER A 956 -13.66 -2.27 -54.22
C SER A 956 -13.04 -2.73 -52.89
N ARG A 957 -12.03 -3.60 -52.92
CA ARG A 957 -11.31 -4.06 -51.74
C ARG A 957 -10.55 -2.91 -51.04
N ILE A 958 -9.88 -2.06 -51.84
CA ILE A 958 -9.17 -0.87 -51.34
C ILE A 958 -10.14 0.12 -50.72
N HIS A 959 -11.22 0.45 -51.43
CA HIS A 959 -12.26 1.31 -50.91
C HIS A 959 -12.78 0.81 -49.55
N ARG A 960 -13.06 -0.46 -49.47
CA ARG A 960 -13.53 -1.08 -48.22
C ARG A 960 -12.46 -1.03 -47.13
N GLY A 961 -11.21 -1.36 -47.42
CA GLY A 961 -10.11 -1.30 -46.49
C GLY A 961 -9.91 0.10 -45.89
N LEU A 962 -9.93 1.12 -46.73
CA LEU A 962 -9.87 2.51 -46.29
C LEU A 962 -11.09 2.88 -45.42
N ALA A 963 -12.32 2.48 -45.83
CA ALA A 963 -13.53 2.74 -45.10
C ALA A 963 -13.51 2.12 -43.68
N LEU A 964 -12.99 0.92 -43.54
CA LEU A 964 -12.83 0.24 -42.26
C LEU A 964 -11.82 0.94 -41.36
N VAL A 965 -10.68 1.38 -41.91
CA VAL A 965 -9.61 2.04 -41.14
C VAL A 965 -9.99 3.46 -40.74
N THR A 966 -10.53 4.25 -41.69
CA THR A 966 -10.87 5.65 -41.47
C THR A 966 -12.27 5.85 -40.90
N GLN A 967 -13.12 4.79 -40.97
CA GLN A 967 -14.52 4.81 -40.52
C GLN A 967 -15.35 5.90 -41.20
N ARG A 968 -14.99 6.24 -42.44
CA ARG A 968 -15.70 7.13 -43.35
C ARG A 968 -15.73 6.59 -44.74
N LYS A 969 -16.57 7.14 -45.58
CA LYS A 969 -16.50 6.89 -47.02
C LYS A 969 -15.20 7.48 -47.54
N PRO A 970 -14.31 6.69 -48.18
CA PRO A 970 -13.06 7.21 -48.75
C PRO A 970 -13.36 8.14 -49.90
N GLU A 971 -12.48 9.11 -50.12
CA GLU A 971 -12.49 9.95 -51.30
C GLU A 971 -11.98 9.18 -52.51
N GLU A 972 -12.47 9.50 -53.72
CA GLU A 972 -12.10 8.83 -54.94
C GLU A 972 -10.59 8.92 -55.21
N ALA A 973 -9.97 10.05 -54.87
CA ALA A 973 -8.53 10.27 -55.02
C ALA A 973 -7.69 9.38 -54.10
N GLU A 974 -8.17 9.13 -52.86
CA GLU A 974 -7.50 8.25 -51.90
C GLU A 974 -7.51 6.79 -52.39
N VAL A 975 -8.67 6.35 -52.90
CA VAL A 975 -8.82 5.02 -53.49
C VAL A 975 -7.88 4.85 -54.69
N GLU A 976 -7.83 5.82 -55.58
CA GLU A 976 -6.97 5.82 -56.78
C GLU A 976 -5.49 5.72 -56.42
N HIS A 977 -5.03 6.56 -55.45
CA HIS A 977 -3.63 6.49 -54.99
C HIS A 977 -3.26 5.14 -54.38
N CYS A 978 -4.18 4.50 -53.70
CA CYS A 978 -3.94 3.17 -53.11
C CYS A 978 -3.99 2.05 -54.16
N VAL A 979 -4.84 2.17 -55.16
CA VAL A 979 -4.82 1.26 -56.35
C VAL A 979 -3.48 1.36 -57.06
N GLU A 980 -3.04 2.59 -57.40
CA GLU A 980 -1.71 2.82 -57.99
C GLU A 980 -0.56 2.25 -57.15
N LEU A 981 -0.64 2.39 -55.81
CA LEU A 981 0.36 1.81 -54.90
C LEU A 981 0.43 0.29 -55.10
N VAL A 982 -0.71 -0.43 -55.08
CA VAL A 982 -0.75 -1.88 -55.25
C VAL A 982 -0.21 -2.29 -56.61
N GLU A 983 -0.64 -1.64 -57.69
CA GLU A 983 -0.19 -1.93 -59.05
C GLU A 983 1.33 -1.67 -59.22
N ARG A 984 1.86 -0.61 -58.63
CA ARG A 984 3.31 -0.32 -58.65
C ARG A 984 4.11 -1.35 -57.86
N LEU A 985 3.61 -1.80 -56.72
CA LEU A 985 4.27 -2.87 -55.96
C LEU A 985 4.33 -4.17 -56.73
N GLN A 986 3.30 -4.50 -57.51
CA GLN A 986 3.29 -5.66 -58.41
C GLN A 986 4.28 -5.46 -59.59
N SER A 987 4.17 -4.35 -60.31
CA SER A 987 4.93 -4.14 -61.52
C SER A 987 6.41 -3.77 -61.29
N GLU A 988 6.73 -2.94 -60.29
CA GLU A 988 8.08 -2.46 -60.03
C GLU A 988 8.87 -3.34 -59.04
N ARG A 989 8.17 -4.01 -58.11
CA ARG A 989 8.80 -4.85 -57.09
C ARG A 989 8.57 -6.34 -57.26
N GLY A 990 7.73 -6.74 -58.22
CA GLY A 990 7.43 -8.15 -58.50
C GLY A 990 6.67 -8.87 -57.39
N LEU A 991 5.95 -8.12 -56.58
CA LEU A 991 5.12 -8.71 -55.54
C LEU A 991 3.88 -9.35 -56.15
N THR A 992 3.38 -10.41 -55.51
CA THR A 992 2.05 -10.93 -55.81
C THR A 992 0.97 -9.91 -55.43
N GLU A 993 -0.24 -10.01 -55.98
CA GLU A 993 -1.36 -9.18 -55.53
C GLU A 993 -1.61 -9.33 -54.04
N GLU A 994 -1.50 -10.52 -53.51
CA GLU A 994 -1.61 -10.83 -52.11
C GLU A 994 -0.61 -10.03 -51.24
N GLN A 995 0.69 -10.12 -51.63
CA GLN A 995 1.75 -9.37 -50.92
C GLN A 995 1.60 -7.86 -51.05
N ALA A 996 1.12 -7.38 -52.20
CA ALA A 996 0.87 -5.97 -52.40
C ALA A 996 -0.31 -5.46 -51.55
N MET A 997 -1.38 -6.27 -51.42
CA MET A 997 -2.49 -5.97 -50.53
C MET A 997 -2.08 -5.99 -49.06
N GLU A 998 -1.17 -6.86 -48.59
CA GLU A 998 -0.58 -6.80 -47.28
C GLU A 998 0.15 -5.48 -47.01
N ARG A 999 0.87 -4.95 -48.02
CA ARG A 999 1.53 -3.65 -47.90
C ARG A 999 0.53 -2.49 -47.87
N PHE A 1000 -0.53 -2.57 -48.71
CA PHE A 1000 -1.65 -1.62 -48.60
C PHE A 1000 -2.27 -1.63 -47.19
N ALA A 1001 -2.59 -2.81 -46.64
CA ALA A 1001 -3.15 -2.95 -45.30
C ALA A 1001 -2.23 -2.31 -44.24
N LEU A 1002 -0.91 -2.56 -44.32
CA LEU A 1002 0.07 -1.94 -43.41
C LEU A 1002 0.09 -0.41 -43.55
N VAL A 1003 0.03 0.14 -44.76
CA VAL A 1003 -0.03 1.59 -45.00
C VAL A 1003 -1.32 2.16 -44.41
N ALA A 1004 -2.47 1.51 -44.65
CA ALA A 1004 -3.75 1.95 -44.17
C ALA A 1004 -3.77 2.01 -42.62
N MET A 1005 -3.26 0.99 -41.92
CA MET A 1005 -3.10 0.98 -40.47
C MET A 1005 -2.15 2.02 -39.89
N ASN A 1006 -1.35 2.69 -40.75
CA ASN A 1006 -0.43 3.78 -40.38
C ASN A 1006 -0.95 5.17 -40.76
N LEU A 1007 -2.20 5.30 -41.20
CA LEU A 1007 -2.80 6.60 -41.48
C LEU A 1007 -2.99 7.40 -40.20
N ASN A 1008 -2.83 8.72 -40.25
CA ASN A 1008 -3.10 9.59 -39.10
C ASN A 1008 -4.52 9.45 -38.59
N GLU A 1009 -5.50 9.32 -39.48
CA GLU A 1009 -6.92 9.11 -39.11
C GLU A 1009 -7.16 7.82 -38.33
N PHE A 1010 -6.29 6.80 -38.47
CA PHE A 1010 -6.33 5.62 -37.61
C PHE A 1010 -5.83 5.94 -36.18
N MET A 1011 -4.79 6.77 -36.07
CA MET A 1011 -4.05 7.02 -34.83
C MET A 1011 -4.60 8.17 -33.98
N TYR A 1012 -5.39 9.08 -34.57
CA TYR A 1012 -5.88 10.29 -33.90
C TYR A 1012 -7.40 10.36 -33.89
N LEU A 1013 -7.92 11.01 -32.84
CA LEU A 1013 -9.32 11.42 -32.73
C LEU A 1013 -9.41 12.92 -32.90
N ASP A 1014 -10.37 13.31 -33.72
CA ASP A 1014 -10.78 14.70 -33.93
C ASP A 1014 -11.93 15.10 -33.04
#